data_ba8fc587ddda22e8315ac9dc2cfae3a1
#
_entry.id   ba8fc587ddda22e8315ac9dc2cfae3a1
#
_cell.length_a   1.000
_cell.length_b   1.000
_cell.length_c   1.000
_cell.angle_alpha   90.00
_cell.angle_beta   90.00
_cell.angle_gamma   90.00
#
_symmetry.space_group_name_H-M   'P 1'
#
loop_
_entity.id
_entity.type
_entity.pdbx_description
1 polymer ?
#
loop_
_entity_poly.entity_id
_entity_poly.type
_entity_poly.pdbx_seq_one_letter_code
_entity_poly.pdbx_strand_id
1 'polypeptide(L)'
;MPPADTDTDWAVYLGDAGRRHYTALTQINRDNVEQLELAWKYTSSERGGSMYASPLVIDGVLYGLSPQLVAFALDAATGEELWRSDPEIQQAQRGLMWWEKDGDRRIFYTAGRILIALDASNGKPVKEFGIDGRVDLRPSGPESYIGVTAPGVVFEDMIMLGFSTTENADAYPGSVRAFSAIDGRLIWTFNTIPNPGEPGSETWAEGALAQAGGANVWTGMTLDEERGVLFAPTGSATPDFYGASRLGDNLFANSILAIDARTGKLNWHYQVVRHDLWDRDNPSPPTLVQLKRDGKVIDGVALTTKSGHLYVFDRDTGAPMYPLVDVDALPSTLPGEEPAPVQTVSSVSFSRQTFEITQRSPEATKHVEALIKDWDLRPWAPPKVGTVLITPWYDGGAEWGGSAFDPANDRLILNANNESGILTLTEIPVGFSNAGAYATHCGSCHGANLEGTETGPALLGVLERMDYRKIAKVINDGSDRMPSFSHLNGTVRGRIISHIVAPEPVVDEPTAEVSYTHCCYTYLRDHEQLPGTAPPWGTLNSIDMASGDIVWTVPFGNYPSHPDLGLGAVSYGGPVVTASGLIFIAATPDMKFRAYDTRDGKILWQTDLTAAGFSTPAIYTVDGKQYVVISAGGGRMGPPSGADYFAYSLPD
;
A
#
# COMPACT_ATOMS: atom_id res chain seq x y z
N MET A 1 -12.93 -26.93 -0.56
CA MET A 1 -13.88 -25.83 -0.90
C MET A 1 -14.91 -25.79 0.20
N PRO A 2 -15.18 -24.66 0.84
CA PRO A 2 -16.38 -24.56 1.69
C PRO A 2 -17.62 -24.83 0.82
N PRO A 3 -18.70 -25.32 1.41
CA PRO A 3 -19.93 -25.62 0.67
C PRO A 3 -20.50 -24.34 0.03
N ALA A 4 -20.98 -24.46 -1.19
CA ALA A 4 -21.43 -23.37 -2.08
C ALA A 4 -22.71 -22.62 -1.63
N ASP A 5 -23.20 -22.81 -0.41
CA ASP A 5 -24.53 -22.37 0.02
C ASP A 5 -24.54 -21.34 1.15
N THR A 6 -23.40 -20.74 1.51
CA THR A 6 -23.31 -19.77 2.62
C THR A 6 -22.62 -18.45 2.27
N ASP A 7 -22.31 -18.17 1.00
CA ASP A 7 -21.63 -16.95 0.55
C ASP A 7 -22.63 -15.80 0.38
N THR A 8 -23.35 -15.45 1.45
CA THR A 8 -24.23 -14.25 1.46
C THR A 8 -23.46 -13.01 1.87
N ASP A 9 -22.37 -13.17 2.60
CA ASP A 9 -21.63 -12.10 3.28
C ASP A 9 -20.29 -11.78 2.62
N TRP A 10 -19.75 -10.60 2.93
CA TRP A 10 -18.40 -10.17 2.64
C TRP A 10 -17.73 -9.75 3.96
N ALA A 11 -17.62 -10.70 4.88
CA ALA A 11 -17.29 -10.46 6.29
C ALA A 11 -15.79 -10.21 6.56
N VAL A 12 -14.94 -10.45 5.57
CA VAL A 12 -13.49 -10.30 5.70
C VAL A 12 -12.96 -9.34 4.63
N TYR A 13 -12.02 -8.48 5.01
CA TYR A 13 -11.33 -7.60 4.07
C TYR A 13 -10.77 -8.39 2.89
N LEU A 14 -11.10 -7.96 1.67
CA LEU A 14 -10.74 -8.62 0.40
C LEU A 14 -11.37 -10.02 0.20
N GLY A 15 -12.53 -10.26 0.82
CA GLY A 15 -13.41 -11.40 0.59
C GLY A 15 -13.23 -12.53 1.59
N ASP A 16 -12.02 -13.02 1.80
CA ASP A 16 -11.73 -14.09 2.74
C ASP A 16 -10.35 -13.91 3.42
N ALA A 17 -10.05 -14.73 4.41
CA ALA A 17 -8.77 -14.71 5.11
C ALA A 17 -7.58 -15.02 4.19
N GLY A 18 -7.80 -15.80 3.14
CA GLY A 18 -6.83 -16.14 2.08
C GLY A 18 -6.62 -15.04 1.02
N ARG A 19 -7.36 -13.93 1.12
CA ARG A 19 -7.30 -12.79 0.19
C ARG A 19 -7.48 -13.21 -1.27
N ARG A 20 -8.42 -14.11 -1.53
CA ARG A 20 -8.67 -14.62 -2.88
C ARG A 20 -9.46 -13.67 -3.76
N HIS A 21 -10.11 -12.64 -3.20
CA HIS A 21 -10.98 -11.70 -3.91
C HIS A 21 -11.97 -12.43 -4.83
N TYR A 22 -12.62 -13.43 -4.29
CA TYR A 22 -13.50 -14.32 -5.03
C TYR A 22 -14.83 -14.51 -4.30
N THR A 23 -15.91 -14.64 -5.08
CA THR A 23 -17.22 -15.04 -4.57
C THR A 23 -17.82 -16.17 -5.43
N ALA A 24 -18.52 -17.09 -4.78
CA ALA A 24 -19.26 -18.16 -5.44
C ALA A 24 -20.60 -17.69 -6.01
N LEU A 25 -21.02 -16.47 -5.78
CA LEU A 25 -22.28 -15.89 -6.27
C LEU A 25 -22.35 -15.83 -7.79
N THR A 26 -23.53 -16.18 -8.35
CA THR A 26 -23.73 -16.33 -9.81
C THR A 26 -24.97 -15.64 -10.35
N GLN A 27 -25.77 -14.95 -9.53
CA GLN A 27 -26.98 -14.28 -9.99
C GLN A 27 -26.66 -13.23 -11.06
N ILE A 28 -25.62 -12.39 -10.79
CA ILE A 28 -25.04 -11.50 -11.79
C ILE A 28 -24.03 -12.32 -12.59
N ASN A 29 -24.22 -12.38 -13.91
CA ASN A 29 -23.43 -13.22 -14.81
C ASN A 29 -23.24 -12.55 -16.17
N ARG A 30 -22.55 -13.21 -17.10
CA ARG A 30 -22.23 -12.68 -18.43
C ARG A 30 -23.45 -12.28 -19.27
N ASP A 31 -24.59 -12.96 -19.07
CA ASP A 31 -25.77 -12.77 -19.88
C ASP A 31 -26.66 -11.61 -19.39
N ASN A 32 -26.44 -11.14 -18.15
CA ASN A 32 -27.28 -10.11 -17.55
C ASN A 32 -26.50 -8.93 -16.93
N VAL A 33 -25.18 -8.98 -16.88
CA VAL A 33 -24.35 -7.92 -16.24
C VAL A 33 -24.55 -6.55 -16.90
N GLU A 34 -24.88 -6.49 -18.19
CA GLU A 34 -25.20 -5.23 -18.88
C GLU A 34 -26.45 -4.53 -18.35
N GLN A 35 -27.31 -5.26 -17.62
CA GLN A 35 -28.54 -4.76 -17.02
C GLN A 35 -28.34 -4.20 -15.61
N LEU A 36 -27.09 -4.21 -15.09
CA LEU A 36 -26.80 -3.65 -13.76
C LEU A 36 -27.17 -2.18 -13.68
N GLU A 37 -27.94 -1.85 -12.65
CA GLU A 37 -28.35 -0.48 -12.34
C GLU A 37 -27.95 -0.09 -10.91
N LEU A 38 -27.94 1.21 -10.64
CA LEU A 38 -27.66 1.73 -9.30
C LEU A 38 -28.81 1.38 -8.36
N ALA A 39 -28.56 0.48 -7.40
CA ALA A 39 -29.53 0.13 -6.37
C ALA A 39 -29.64 1.24 -5.32
N TRP A 40 -28.50 1.69 -4.81
CA TRP A 40 -28.44 2.80 -3.88
C TRP A 40 -27.07 3.50 -3.91
N LYS A 41 -27.07 4.74 -3.41
CA LYS A 41 -25.89 5.56 -3.19
C LYS A 41 -25.92 6.12 -1.78
N TYR A 42 -24.78 6.04 -1.07
CA TYR A 42 -24.59 6.65 0.24
C TYR A 42 -23.40 7.58 0.24
N THR A 43 -23.58 8.82 0.71
CA THR A 43 -22.49 9.81 0.88
C THR A 43 -22.06 9.85 2.34
N SER A 44 -20.91 9.29 2.63
CA SER A 44 -20.43 9.08 4.00
C SER A 44 -19.94 10.36 4.71
N SER A 45 -19.67 11.43 3.97
CA SER A 45 -19.24 12.73 4.50
C SER A 45 -19.50 13.86 3.51
N GLU A 46 -19.81 15.05 4.00
CA GLU A 46 -19.88 16.28 3.20
C GLU A 46 -18.50 16.75 2.71
N ARG A 47 -17.43 16.30 3.37
CA ARG A 47 -16.04 16.60 3.00
C ARG A 47 -15.46 15.39 2.27
N GLY A 48 -15.13 15.57 1.02
CA GLY A 48 -14.32 14.60 0.28
C GLY A 48 -12.93 14.46 0.90
N GLY A 49 -12.26 13.36 0.57
CA GLY A 49 -10.90 13.06 1.02
C GLY A 49 -10.38 11.79 0.36
N SER A 50 -9.17 11.39 0.70
CA SER A 50 -8.65 10.09 0.27
C SER A 50 -9.40 8.97 0.98
N MET A 51 -10.15 8.17 0.24
CA MET A 51 -10.91 7.03 0.75
C MET A 51 -10.63 5.79 -0.09
N TYR A 52 -10.04 4.79 0.54
CA TYR A 52 -9.64 3.53 -0.10
C TYR A 52 -10.28 2.31 0.59
N ALA A 53 -11.22 2.56 1.51
CA ALA A 53 -11.80 1.52 2.34
C ALA A 53 -12.75 0.62 1.55
N SER A 54 -12.44 -0.68 1.53
CA SER A 54 -13.39 -1.72 1.13
C SER A 54 -14.35 -1.99 2.28
N PRO A 55 -15.67 -2.02 2.05
CA PRO A 55 -16.63 -2.30 3.10
C PRO A 55 -16.63 -3.77 3.49
N LEU A 56 -17.18 -4.05 4.68
CA LEU A 56 -17.60 -5.39 5.09
C LEU A 56 -19.13 -5.48 5.03
N VAL A 57 -19.65 -6.66 4.75
CA VAL A 57 -21.10 -6.93 4.81
C VAL A 57 -21.32 -8.20 5.61
N ILE A 58 -22.10 -8.13 6.69
CA ILE A 58 -22.38 -9.22 7.61
C ILE A 58 -23.86 -9.18 8.01
N ASP A 59 -24.57 -10.29 7.83
CA ASP A 59 -25.98 -10.43 8.17
C ASP A 59 -26.87 -9.29 7.62
N GLY A 60 -26.63 -8.84 6.39
CA GLY A 60 -27.38 -7.77 5.74
C GLY A 60 -27.02 -6.35 6.19
N VAL A 61 -25.97 -6.17 6.98
CA VAL A 61 -25.45 -4.86 7.42
C VAL A 61 -24.11 -4.58 6.74
N LEU A 62 -24.01 -3.44 6.05
CA LEU A 62 -22.77 -2.95 5.48
C LEU A 62 -22.05 -2.03 6.46
N TYR A 63 -20.78 -2.33 6.74
CA TYR A 63 -19.89 -1.51 7.55
C TYR A 63 -18.85 -0.83 6.68
N GLY A 64 -18.68 0.49 6.84
CA GLY A 64 -17.75 1.29 6.04
C GLY A 64 -17.05 2.38 6.83
N LEU A 65 -16.11 3.06 6.18
CA LEU A 65 -15.36 4.20 6.71
C LEU A 65 -15.51 5.41 5.79
N SER A 66 -15.71 6.59 6.38
CA SER A 66 -15.62 7.86 5.66
C SER A 66 -14.16 8.31 5.50
N PRO A 67 -13.88 9.34 4.67
CA PRO A 67 -12.54 9.95 4.58
C PRO A 67 -12.01 10.53 5.91
N GLN A 68 -12.89 10.83 6.86
CA GLN A 68 -12.56 11.32 8.21
C GLN A 68 -12.54 10.20 9.25
N LEU A 69 -12.50 8.94 8.79
CA LEU A 69 -12.52 7.73 9.62
C LEU A 69 -13.72 7.68 10.59
N VAL A 70 -14.87 8.20 10.15
CA VAL A 70 -16.16 7.88 10.77
C VAL A 70 -16.54 6.48 10.32
N ALA A 71 -16.62 5.53 11.23
CA ALA A 71 -17.21 4.24 10.96
C ALA A 71 -18.73 4.36 10.93
N PHE A 72 -19.38 3.65 10.03
CA PHE A 72 -20.84 3.65 9.89
C PHE A 72 -21.35 2.27 9.54
N ALA A 73 -22.62 2.03 9.83
CA ALA A 73 -23.36 0.86 9.37
C ALA A 73 -24.57 1.29 8.55
N LEU A 74 -24.81 0.56 7.47
CA LEU A 74 -25.97 0.73 6.61
C LEU A 74 -26.76 -0.57 6.52
N ASP A 75 -28.06 -0.46 6.30
CA ASP A 75 -28.82 -1.55 5.71
C ASP A 75 -28.25 -1.83 4.31
N ALA A 76 -27.75 -3.03 4.09
CA ALA A 76 -27.01 -3.36 2.88
C ALA A 76 -27.91 -3.48 1.62
N ALA A 77 -29.23 -3.65 1.77
CA ALA A 77 -30.19 -3.67 0.66
C ALA A 77 -30.59 -2.27 0.17
N THR A 78 -30.65 -1.29 1.12
CA THR A 78 -31.23 0.04 0.85
C THR A 78 -30.24 1.19 0.91
N GLY A 79 -29.09 0.99 1.59
CA GLY A 79 -28.14 2.06 1.88
C GLY A 79 -28.58 3.01 3.00
N GLU A 80 -29.67 2.70 3.73
CA GLU A 80 -30.13 3.50 4.87
C GLU A 80 -29.15 3.41 6.03
N GLU A 81 -28.78 4.55 6.61
CA GLU A 81 -27.84 4.60 7.74
C GLU A 81 -28.48 4.09 9.03
N LEU A 82 -27.87 3.06 9.63
CA LEU A 82 -28.29 2.49 10.90
C LEU A 82 -27.61 3.19 12.09
N TRP A 83 -26.31 3.45 11.96
CA TRP A 83 -25.53 4.19 12.94
C TRP A 83 -24.24 4.75 12.34
N ARG A 84 -23.64 5.73 13.01
CA ARG A 84 -22.28 6.22 12.76
C ARG A 84 -21.53 6.54 14.06
N SER A 85 -20.20 6.37 14.02
CA SER A 85 -19.30 6.73 15.11
C SER A 85 -18.93 8.23 15.08
N ASP A 86 -18.22 8.68 16.11
CA ASP A 86 -17.56 9.97 16.10
C ASP A 86 -16.38 9.97 15.08
N PRO A 87 -16.02 11.13 14.51
CA PRO A 87 -14.88 11.24 13.60
C PRO A 87 -13.56 11.07 14.36
N GLU A 88 -12.59 10.49 13.64
CA GLU A 88 -11.21 10.36 14.08
C GLU A 88 -10.27 11.33 13.33
N ILE A 89 -8.97 11.11 13.40
CA ILE A 89 -8.01 11.88 12.61
C ILE A 89 -8.15 11.52 11.12
N GLN A 90 -7.99 12.51 10.24
CA GLN A 90 -8.03 12.26 8.80
C GLN A 90 -6.78 11.50 8.37
N GLN A 91 -6.96 10.24 7.97
CA GLN A 91 -5.92 9.38 7.40
C GLN A 91 -6.55 8.43 6.38
N ALA A 92 -5.79 8.04 5.36
CA ALA A 92 -6.22 6.99 4.45
C ALA A 92 -6.25 5.64 5.17
N GLN A 93 -7.35 4.90 5.02
CA GLN A 93 -7.54 3.55 5.55
C GLN A 93 -8.16 2.67 4.46
N ARG A 94 -7.74 1.38 4.42
CA ARG A 94 -8.16 0.45 3.36
C ARG A 94 -9.36 -0.43 3.74
N GLY A 95 -9.77 -0.46 5.01
CA GLY A 95 -10.95 -1.24 5.44
C GLY A 95 -11.01 -1.47 6.94
N LEU A 96 -11.82 -2.44 7.28
CA LEU A 96 -12.25 -2.80 8.63
C LEU A 96 -11.90 -4.27 8.92
N MET A 97 -11.99 -4.66 10.18
CA MET A 97 -11.90 -6.06 10.64
C MET A 97 -13.13 -6.41 11.46
N TRP A 98 -13.58 -7.64 11.34
CA TRP A 98 -14.70 -8.21 12.07
C TRP A 98 -14.25 -9.29 13.06
N TRP A 99 -14.83 -9.29 14.24
CA TRP A 99 -14.69 -10.38 15.22
C TRP A 99 -16.01 -10.61 15.94
N GLU A 100 -16.32 -11.89 16.17
CA GLU A 100 -17.52 -12.30 16.91
C GLU A 100 -17.22 -13.48 17.81
N LYS A 101 -17.77 -13.44 19.03
CA LYS A 101 -17.73 -14.55 19.98
C LYS A 101 -18.88 -14.46 20.98
N ASP A 102 -19.62 -15.53 21.15
CA ASP A 102 -20.71 -15.66 22.16
C ASP A 102 -21.72 -14.49 22.11
N GLY A 103 -21.97 -13.95 20.92
CA GLY A 103 -22.88 -12.82 20.68
C GLY A 103 -22.26 -11.42 20.91
N ASP A 104 -21.01 -11.34 21.33
CA ASP A 104 -20.23 -10.10 21.31
C ASP A 104 -19.69 -9.90 19.89
N ARG A 105 -20.14 -8.83 19.20
CA ARG A 105 -19.82 -8.52 17.81
C ARG A 105 -19.09 -7.19 17.73
N ARG A 106 -17.89 -7.19 17.16
CA ARG A 106 -17.03 -5.99 17.12
C ARG A 106 -16.52 -5.69 15.73
N ILE A 107 -16.51 -4.38 15.44
CA ILE A 107 -15.76 -3.81 14.31
C ILE A 107 -14.46 -3.22 14.84
N PHE A 108 -13.35 -3.55 14.18
CA PHE A 108 -12.05 -2.97 14.46
C PHE A 108 -11.54 -2.18 13.24
N TYR A 109 -10.92 -1.04 13.51
CA TYR A 109 -10.16 -0.28 12.52
C TYR A 109 -9.07 0.53 13.21
N THR A 110 -8.21 1.16 12.44
CA THR A 110 -7.13 1.99 12.98
C THR A 110 -7.25 3.43 12.52
N ALA A 111 -7.00 4.35 13.43
CA ALA A 111 -6.85 5.78 13.17
C ALA A 111 -5.44 6.20 13.55
N GLY A 112 -4.57 6.37 12.53
CA GLY A 112 -3.14 6.52 12.75
C GLY A 112 -2.55 5.28 13.42
N ARG A 113 -2.05 5.45 14.63
CA ARG A 113 -1.51 4.38 15.46
C ARG A 113 -2.49 3.82 16.49
N ILE A 114 -3.72 4.29 16.51
CA ILE A 114 -4.72 3.86 17.49
C ILE A 114 -5.59 2.77 16.88
N LEU A 115 -5.60 1.59 17.50
CA LEU A 115 -6.55 0.53 17.19
C LEU A 115 -7.84 0.79 18.00
N ILE A 116 -8.97 0.78 17.31
CA ILE A 116 -10.29 1.10 17.87
C ILE A 116 -11.18 -0.12 17.76
N ALA A 117 -11.92 -0.40 18.82
CA ALA A 117 -12.97 -1.42 18.89
C ALA A 117 -14.33 -0.77 19.07
N LEU A 118 -15.27 -1.04 18.17
CA LEU A 118 -16.66 -0.60 18.26
C LEU A 118 -17.60 -1.81 18.39
N ASP A 119 -18.65 -1.66 19.18
CA ASP A 119 -19.79 -2.55 19.17
C ASP A 119 -20.50 -2.43 17.82
N ALA A 120 -20.55 -3.54 17.08
CA ALA A 120 -21.09 -3.57 15.73
C ALA A 120 -22.59 -3.22 15.66
N SER A 121 -23.34 -3.40 16.73
CA SER A 121 -24.78 -3.11 16.75
C SER A 121 -25.13 -1.62 16.85
N ASN A 122 -24.21 -0.79 17.35
CA ASN A 122 -24.52 0.60 17.67
C ASN A 122 -23.38 1.61 17.45
N GLY A 123 -22.19 1.17 17.00
CA GLY A 123 -21.03 2.01 16.70
C GLY A 123 -20.33 2.65 17.90
N LYS A 124 -20.66 2.23 19.14
CA LYS A 124 -20.02 2.79 20.34
C LYS A 124 -18.72 2.07 20.68
N PRO A 125 -17.73 2.77 21.27
CA PRO A 125 -16.50 2.14 21.72
C PRO A 125 -16.75 1.03 22.76
N VAL A 126 -16.10 -0.11 22.59
CA VAL A 126 -16.11 -1.23 23.56
C VAL A 126 -15.18 -0.89 24.71
N LYS A 127 -15.73 -0.43 25.82
CA LYS A 127 -14.96 0.16 26.93
C LYS A 127 -13.93 -0.76 27.57
N GLU A 128 -14.20 -2.06 27.54
CA GLU A 128 -13.34 -3.11 28.08
C GLU A 128 -12.12 -3.39 27.20
N PHE A 129 -12.08 -2.87 25.96
CA PHE A 129 -10.97 -3.00 25.05
C PHE A 129 -9.97 -1.85 25.24
N GLY A 130 -8.77 -2.16 25.74
CA GLY A 130 -7.72 -1.18 26.00
C GLY A 130 -8.17 -0.10 26.98
N ILE A 131 -8.05 1.16 26.58
CA ILE A 131 -8.55 2.33 27.33
C ILE A 131 -9.73 2.92 26.56
N ASP A 132 -10.93 2.77 27.08
CA ASP A 132 -12.16 3.27 26.48
C ASP A 132 -12.33 2.89 25.00
N GLY A 133 -12.08 1.62 24.66
CA GLY A 133 -12.21 1.09 23.30
C GLY A 133 -10.99 1.32 22.41
N ARG A 134 -9.83 1.67 22.97
CA ARG A 134 -8.65 2.12 22.21
C ARG A 134 -7.36 1.50 22.71
N VAL A 135 -6.47 1.15 21.78
CA VAL A 135 -5.10 0.69 22.07
C VAL A 135 -4.12 1.52 21.26
N ASP A 136 -3.15 2.15 21.91
CA ASP A 136 -2.01 2.78 21.22
C ASP A 136 -1.02 1.72 20.77
N LEU A 137 -0.84 1.61 19.46
CA LEU A 137 0.02 0.62 18.82
C LEU A 137 1.50 1.04 18.76
N ARG A 138 1.87 2.20 19.31
CA ARG A 138 3.25 2.67 19.28
C ARG A 138 4.15 1.74 20.12
N PRO A 139 5.23 1.17 19.53
CA PRO A 139 6.25 0.49 20.32
C PRO A 139 6.94 1.48 21.26
N SER A 140 7.60 0.98 22.31
CA SER A 140 8.53 1.79 23.10
C SER A 140 9.72 2.20 22.24
N GLY A 141 10.11 3.46 22.30
CA GLY A 141 11.23 3.98 21.48
C GLY A 141 11.10 5.47 21.19
N PRO A 142 11.91 5.99 20.27
CA PRO A 142 11.88 7.40 19.87
C PRO A 142 10.53 7.77 19.25
N GLU A 143 10.20 9.06 19.27
CA GLU A 143 8.98 9.57 18.60
C GLU A 143 9.21 9.73 17.10
N SER A 144 8.98 8.67 16.33
CA SER A 144 8.91 8.71 14.88
C SER A 144 7.50 8.40 14.38
N TYR A 145 7.24 8.62 13.09
CA TYR A 145 5.94 8.30 12.50
C TYR A 145 5.68 6.79 12.52
N ILE A 146 4.49 6.42 12.96
CA ILE A 146 3.91 5.11 12.81
C ILE A 146 2.42 5.24 12.51
N GLY A 147 1.94 4.49 11.53
CA GLY A 147 0.53 4.46 11.15
C GLY A 147 0.12 3.10 10.60
N VAL A 148 -1.11 2.70 10.87
CA VAL A 148 -1.67 1.46 10.31
C VAL A 148 -2.75 1.85 9.32
N THR A 149 -2.51 1.60 8.02
CA THR A 149 -3.38 2.02 6.92
C THR A 149 -4.09 0.85 6.23
N ALA A 150 -3.74 -0.38 6.58
CA ALA A 150 -4.40 -1.58 6.08
C ALA A 150 -5.03 -2.37 7.23
N PRO A 151 -6.17 -3.02 7.01
CA PRO A 151 -6.72 -3.94 7.99
C PRO A 151 -5.75 -5.06 8.31
N GLY A 152 -5.76 -5.47 9.57
CA GLY A 152 -5.05 -6.67 10.00
C GLY A 152 -5.78 -7.95 9.63
N VAL A 153 -5.37 -9.02 10.29
CA VAL A 153 -6.01 -10.33 10.20
C VAL A 153 -6.59 -10.68 11.58
N VAL A 154 -7.82 -11.14 11.58
CA VAL A 154 -8.45 -11.70 12.78
C VAL A 154 -8.38 -13.22 12.72
N PHE A 155 -7.89 -13.84 13.78
CA PHE A 155 -7.84 -15.29 13.92
C PHE A 155 -8.09 -15.70 15.35
N GLU A 156 -9.11 -16.53 15.58
CA GLU A 156 -9.58 -16.83 16.92
C GLU A 156 -9.87 -15.53 17.71
N ASP A 157 -9.27 -15.36 18.88
CA ASP A 157 -9.42 -14.13 19.68
C ASP A 157 -8.25 -13.15 19.50
N MET A 158 -7.58 -13.15 18.35
CA MET A 158 -6.41 -12.31 18.06
C MET A 158 -6.61 -11.42 16.85
N ILE A 159 -6.05 -10.22 16.92
CA ILE A 159 -5.91 -9.28 15.81
C ILE A 159 -4.43 -9.12 15.53
N MET A 160 -3.99 -9.49 14.34
CA MET A 160 -2.60 -9.38 13.89
C MET A 160 -2.44 -8.17 12.99
N LEU A 161 -1.47 -7.30 13.30
CA LEU A 161 -1.23 -6.04 12.63
C LEU A 161 0.24 -5.85 12.30
N GLY A 162 0.50 -5.27 11.12
CA GLY A 162 1.72 -4.56 10.80
C GLY A 162 1.50 -3.05 10.89
N PHE A 163 2.44 -2.26 10.37
CA PHE A 163 2.34 -0.80 10.35
C PHE A 163 3.21 -0.17 9.25
N SER A 164 2.93 1.09 8.93
CA SER A 164 3.78 1.96 8.10
C SER A 164 4.70 2.79 8.99
N THR A 165 5.89 3.10 8.48
CA THR A 165 6.87 3.99 9.11
C THR A 165 7.40 5.00 8.09
N THR A 166 8.39 5.83 8.44
CA THR A 166 9.07 6.71 7.50
C THR A 166 10.02 5.91 6.60
N GLU A 167 10.42 6.47 5.47
CA GLU A 167 11.40 5.90 4.53
C GLU A 167 12.85 6.36 4.84
N ASN A 168 13.03 7.07 5.95
CA ASN A 168 14.28 7.70 6.35
C ASN A 168 15.00 6.90 7.45
N ALA A 169 16.19 7.34 7.80
CA ALA A 169 17.02 6.70 8.85
C ALA A 169 16.41 6.74 10.26
N ASP A 170 15.37 7.54 10.50
CA ASP A 170 14.63 7.62 11.76
C ASP A 170 13.42 6.68 11.84
N ALA A 171 13.26 5.79 10.87
CA ALA A 171 12.15 4.85 10.81
C ALA A 171 12.15 3.87 11.98
N TYR A 172 10.95 3.53 12.49
CA TYR A 172 10.81 2.42 13.42
C TYR A 172 11.21 1.09 12.77
N PRO A 173 11.90 0.20 13.51
CA PRO A 173 12.07 -1.18 13.06
C PRO A 173 10.72 -1.87 12.94
N GLY A 174 10.51 -2.54 11.82
CA GLY A 174 9.29 -3.25 11.50
C GLY A 174 9.00 -4.41 12.47
N SER A 175 7.73 -4.70 12.65
CA SER A 175 7.29 -5.90 13.38
C SER A 175 5.87 -6.29 12.94
N VAL A 176 5.55 -7.57 13.13
CA VAL A 176 4.17 -8.07 13.14
C VAL A 176 3.77 -8.34 14.58
N ARG A 177 2.61 -7.87 14.99
CA ARG A 177 2.17 -7.98 16.39
C ARG A 177 0.74 -8.49 16.47
N ALA A 178 0.48 -9.39 17.42
CA ALA A 178 -0.86 -9.87 17.72
C ALA A 178 -1.38 -9.27 19.02
N PHE A 179 -2.62 -8.82 18.97
CA PHE A 179 -3.34 -8.25 20.09
C PHE A 179 -4.60 -9.08 20.36
N SER A 180 -5.00 -9.17 21.62
CA SER A 180 -6.27 -9.81 22.00
C SER A 180 -7.45 -8.98 21.47
N ALA A 181 -8.38 -9.62 20.73
CA ALA A 181 -9.61 -8.99 20.29
C ALA A 181 -10.58 -8.70 21.44
N ILE A 182 -10.37 -9.34 22.60
CA ILE A 182 -11.23 -9.20 23.78
C ILE A 182 -10.86 -7.93 24.57
N ASP A 183 -9.58 -7.75 24.91
CA ASP A 183 -9.11 -6.71 25.83
C ASP A 183 -7.97 -5.82 25.29
N GLY A 184 -7.49 -6.08 24.07
CA GLY A 184 -6.48 -5.27 23.38
C GLY A 184 -5.03 -5.47 23.88
N ARG A 185 -4.78 -6.41 24.81
CA ARG A 185 -3.41 -6.68 25.28
C ARG A 185 -2.55 -7.29 24.18
N LEU A 186 -1.27 -6.94 24.15
CA LEU A 186 -0.28 -7.55 23.26
C LEU A 186 -0.09 -9.03 23.65
N ILE A 187 -0.15 -9.93 22.65
CA ILE A 187 0.02 -11.38 22.84
C ILE A 187 1.42 -11.81 22.43
N TRP A 188 1.82 -11.48 21.19
CA TRP A 188 3.15 -11.78 20.69
C TRP A 188 3.65 -10.70 19.71
N THR A 189 4.95 -10.66 19.50
CA THR A 189 5.63 -9.80 18.52
C THR A 189 6.62 -10.65 17.73
N PHE A 190 6.61 -10.51 16.41
CA PHE A 190 7.68 -10.96 15.52
C PHE A 190 8.42 -9.72 14.99
N ASN A 191 9.71 -9.61 15.26
CA ASN A 191 10.54 -8.52 14.78
C ASN A 191 11.00 -8.80 13.35
N THR A 192 10.62 -7.96 12.40
CA THR A 192 11.05 -8.08 11.00
C THR A 192 12.46 -7.53 10.79
N ILE A 193 12.95 -6.71 11.71
CA ILE A 193 14.36 -6.41 11.92
C ILE A 193 14.78 -7.17 13.18
N PRO A 194 15.62 -8.22 13.08
CA PRO A 194 15.95 -9.07 14.20
C PRO A 194 16.77 -8.33 15.26
N ASN A 195 16.62 -8.72 16.50
CA ASN A 195 17.56 -8.29 17.54
C ASN A 195 18.94 -8.97 17.33
N PRO A 196 20.03 -8.38 17.84
CA PRO A 196 21.34 -9.02 17.78
C PRO A 196 21.32 -10.45 18.34
N GLY A 197 21.75 -11.42 17.51
CA GLY A 197 21.76 -12.84 17.85
C GLY A 197 20.48 -13.62 17.53
N GLU A 198 19.40 -12.97 17.11
CA GLU A 198 18.23 -13.65 16.54
C GLU A 198 18.51 -14.11 15.10
N PRO A 199 17.83 -15.16 14.60
CA PRO A 199 17.93 -15.57 13.20
C PRO A 199 17.70 -14.39 12.24
N GLY A 200 18.55 -14.25 11.22
CA GLY A 200 18.53 -13.14 10.26
C GLY A 200 19.47 -11.99 10.63
N SER A 201 19.88 -11.86 11.90
CA SER A 201 20.81 -10.81 12.33
C SER A 201 22.19 -10.92 11.66
N GLU A 202 22.59 -12.10 11.26
CA GLU A 202 23.85 -12.38 10.54
C GLU A 202 23.88 -11.80 9.11
N THR A 203 22.75 -11.37 8.58
CA THR A 203 22.64 -10.74 7.25
C THR A 203 22.82 -9.22 7.29
N TRP A 204 23.10 -8.66 8.45
CA TRP A 204 23.35 -7.24 8.69
C TRP A 204 24.81 -7.03 9.09
N ALA A 205 25.45 -6.00 8.58
CA ALA A 205 26.79 -5.63 8.99
C ALA A 205 26.84 -5.29 10.50
N GLU A 206 28.02 -5.41 11.07
CA GLU A 206 28.24 -5.08 12.49
C GLU A 206 27.80 -3.64 12.79
N GLY A 207 26.96 -3.47 13.82
CA GLY A 207 26.42 -2.17 14.23
C GLY A 207 25.20 -1.68 13.43
N ALA A 208 24.90 -2.26 12.26
CA ALA A 208 23.79 -1.81 11.41
C ALA A 208 22.42 -1.95 12.08
N LEU A 209 22.19 -3.01 12.84
CA LEU A 209 20.93 -3.28 13.53
C LEU A 209 20.53 -2.18 14.54
N ALA A 210 21.50 -1.47 15.10
CA ALA A 210 21.23 -0.42 16.07
C ALA A 210 20.55 0.84 15.46
N GLN A 211 20.64 0.99 14.14
CA GLN A 211 20.09 2.12 13.39
C GLN A 211 19.10 1.68 12.32
N ALA A 212 18.83 0.37 12.21
CA ALA A 212 17.96 -0.19 11.19
C ALA A 212 16.49 0.14 11.48
N GLY A 213 15.78 0.56 10.46
CA GLY A 213 14.33 0.79 10.44
C GLY A 213 13.68 0.18 9.20
N GLY A 214 12.38 0.40 9.03
CA GLY A 214 11.64 -0.16 7.90
C GLY A 214 11.39 -1.66 8.03
N ALA A 215 11.46 -2.41 6.92
CA ALA A 215 11.07 -3.82 6.83
C ALA A 215 9.66 -4.09 7.38
N ASN A 216 8.82 -3.09 7.38
CA ASN A 216 7.49 -3.08 7.96
C ASN A 216 6.45 -3.74 7.05
N VAL A 217 5.36 -4.24 7.64
CA VAL A 217 4.20 -4.78 6.93
C VAL A 217 3.11 -3.71 6.89
N TRP A 218 3.03 -2.95 5.80
CA TRP A 218 2.09 -1.83 5.66
C TRP A 218 0.86 -2.13 4.82
N THR A 219 0.87 -3.24 4.08
CA THR A 219 -0.14 -3.54 3.06
C THR A 219 -1.22 -4.51 3.52
N GLY A 220 -1.08 -5.08 4.69
CA GLY A 220 -1.92 -6.15 5.20
C GLY A 220 -1.28 -7.53 5.03
N MET A 221 -1.99 -8.54 5.50
CA MET A 221 -1.51 -9.93 5.61
C MET A 221 -2.61 -10.90 5.20
N THR A 222 -2.21 -12.15 5.01
CA THR A 222 -3.08 -13.24 4.59
C THR A 222 -2.99 -14.40 5.57
N LEU A 223 -4.09 -15.07 5.83
CA LEU A 223 -4.15 -16.19 6.76
C LEU A 223 -4.62 -17.47 6.06
N ASP A 224 -3.86 -18.52 6.23
CA ASP A 224 -4.34 -19.90 6.04
C ASP A 224 -4.95 -20.37 7.37
N GLU A 225 -6.27 -20.26 7.48
CA GLU A 225 -6.98 -20.61 8.72
C GLU A 225 -6.87 -22.09 9.06
N GLU A 226 -6.84 -22.96 8.06
CA GLU A 226 -6.73 -24.41 8.23
C GLU A 226 -5.39 -24.79 8.86
N ARG A 227 -4.30 -24.14 8.39
CA ARG A 227 -2.95 -24.37 8.90
C ARG A 227 -2.59 -23.50 10.10
N GLY A 228 -3.36 -22.43 10.35
CA GLY A 228 -3.01 -21.41 11.35
C GLY A 228 -1.72 -20.64 10.98
N VAL A 229 -1.47 -20.40 9.69
CA VAL A 229 -0.26 -19.74 9.19
C VAL A 229 -0.60 -18.37 8.63
N LEU A 230 0.07 -17.35 9.16
CA LEU A 230 0.00 -15.97 8.70
C LEU A 230 1.10 -15.71 7.66
N PHE A 231 0.73 -15.23 6.48
CA PHE A 231 1.66 -14.78 5.46
C PHE A 231 1.76 -13.26 5.50
N ALA A 232 2.96 -12.75 5.86
CA ALA A 232 3.23 -11.33 6.02
C ALA A 232 4.27 -10.85 4.99
N PRO A 233 3.90 -9.93 4.08
CA PRO A 233 4.80 -9.34 3.11
C PRO A 233 5.48 -8.12 3.72
N THR A 234 6.82 -8.10 3.78
CA THR A 234 7.58 -6.97 4.33
C THR A 234 8.05 -6.01 3.24
N GLY A 235 8.17 -4.75 3.61
CA GLY A 235 8.76 -3.71 2.80
C GLY A 235 10.28 -3.62 2.94
N SER A 236 10.84 -2.55 2.39
CA SER A 236 12.28 -2.27 2.37
C SER A 236 12.81 -1.91 3.76
N ALA A 237 14.10 -2.16 3.97
CA ALA A 237 14.82 -1.59 5.11
C ALA A 237 15.16 -0.12 4.81
N THR A 238 15.14 0.73 5.82
CA THR A 238 15.41 2.16 5.65
C THR A 238 16.86 2.54 6.02
N PRO A 239 17.41 3.61 5.43
CA PRO A 239 16.86 4.48 4.37
C PRO A 239 16.73 3.74 3.02
N ASP A 240 15.67 4.03 2.24
CA ASP A 240 15.29 3.21 1.09
C ASP A 240 16.27 3.23 -0.08
N PHE A 241 16.84 4.41 -0.40
CA PHE A 241 17.62 4.61 -1.62
C PHE A 241 19.13 4.72 -1.42
N TYR A 242 19.60 4.59 -0.17
CA TYR A 242 21.02 4.57 0.21
C TYR A 242 21.21 3.69 1.42
N GLY A 243 21.89 2.56 1.24
CA GLY A 243 22.00 1.48 2.21
C GLY A 243 23.34 1.34 2.91
N ALA A 244 24.28 2.30 2.77
CA ALA A 244 25.64 2.18 3.36
C ALA A 244 25.64 2.01 4.88
N SER A 245 24.62 2.47 5.59
CA SER A 245 24.45 2.26 7.04
C SER A 245 23.89 0.87 7.40
N ARG A 246 23.43 0.10 6.40
CA ARG A 246 22.74 -1.18 6.57
C ARG A 246 23.25 -2.26 5.62
N LEU A 247 24.57 -2.33 5.40
CA LEU A 247 25.19 -3.32 4.52
C LEU A 247 24.78 -4.76 4.86
N GLY A 248 24.75 -5.62 3.84
CA GLY A 248 24.30 -6.99 3.89
C GLY A 248 22.90 -7.17 3.27
N ASP A 249 22.39 -8.40 3.29
CA ASP A 249 21.11 -8.74 2.63
C ASP A 249 19.87 -8.17 3.33
N ASN A 250 19.99 -7.78 4.60
CA ASN A 250 18.95 -7.13 5.42
C ASN A 250 17.68 -7.98 5.70
N LEU A 251 17.82 -9.24 6.12
CA LEU A 251 16.65 -10.01 6.56
C LEU A 251 15.98 -9.37 7.79
N PHE A 252 14.67 -9.28 7.85
CA PHE A 252 13.66 -9.83 6.93
C PHE A 252 12.99 -8.74 6.06
N ALA A 253 13.73 -7.74 5.58
CA ALA A 253 13.21 -6.81 4.59
C ALA A 253 12.88 -7.51 3.27
N ASN A 254 11.94 -6.94 2.49
CA ASN A 254 11.53 -7.40 1.16
C ASN A 254 11.26 -8.91 1.08
N SER A 255 10.61 -9.44 2.11
CA SER A 255 10.38 -10.88 2.27
C SER A 255 8.89 -11.22 2.36
N ILE A 256 8.55 -12.45 1.99
CA ILE A 256 7.34 -13.10 2.47
C ILE A 256 7.70 -13.97 3.68
N LEU A 257 6.96 -13.81 4.77
CA LEU A 257 7.14 -14.53 6.01
C LEU A 257 5.94 -15.44 6.24
N ALA A 258 6.17 -16.72 6.52
CA ALA A 258 5.15 -17.64 7.02
C ALA A 258 5.32 -17.77 8.54
N ILE A 259 4.38 -17.22 9.28
CA ILE A 259 4.42 -17.12 10.74
C ILE A 259 3.30 -17.97 11.32
N ASP A 260 3.58 -18.77 12.35
CA ASP A 260 2.54 -19.43 13.12
C ASP A 260 1.67 -18.37 13.81
N ALA A 261 0.40 -18.30 13.43
CA ALA A 261 -0.50 -17.22 13.83
C ALA A 261 -0.80 -17.20 15.33
N ARG A 262 -0.69 -18.35 16.01
CA ARG A 262 -0.94 -18.44 17.47
C ARG A 262 0.24 -18.02 18.31
N THR A 263 1.47 -18.24 17.80
CA THR A 263 2.69 -18.09 18.61
C THR A 263 3.62 -16.99 18.14
N GLY A 264 3.45 -16.48 16.90
CA GLY A 264 4.37 -15.52 16.29
C GLY A 264 5.70 -16.13 15.83
N LYS A 265 5.84 -17.47 15.81
CA LYS A 265 7.07 -18.13 15.38
C LYS A 265 7.16 -18.23 13.87
N LEU A 266 8.34 -17.95 13.32
CA LEU A 266 8.62 -18.10 11.90
C LEU A 266 8.71 -19.59 11.53
N ASN A 267 7.91 -20.00 10.52
CA ASN A 267 8.00 -21.32 9.91
C ASN A 267 9.00 -21.35 8.77
N TRP A 268 8.87 -20.38 7.84
CA TRP A 268 9.77 -20.16 6.73
C TRP A 268 9.67 -18.72 6.22
N HIS A 269 10.64 -18.31 5.41
CA HIS A 269 10.65 -17.03 4.71
C HIS A 269 11.30 -17.17 3.34
N TYR A 270 11.02 -16.19 2.47
CA TYR A 270 11.72 -15.99 1.21
C TYR A 270 11.93 -14.51 0.96
N GLN A 271 13.18 -14.08 0.73
CA GLN A 271 13.52 -12.70 0.42
C GLN A 271 13.52 -12.50 -1.10
N VAL A 272 12.68 -11.58 -1.59
CA VAL A 272 12.51 -11.32 -3.04
C VAL A 272 13.47 -10.26 -3.57
N VAL A 273 13.97 -9.38 -2.72
CA VAL A 273 15.01 -8.38 -3.04
C VAL A 273 16.01 -8.32 -1.90
N ARG A 274 17.29 -8.46 -2.22
CA ARG A 274 18.38 -8.33 -1.25
C ARG A 274 18.94 -6.93 -1.28
N HIS A 275 19.23 -6.36 -0.12
CA HIS A 275 19.80 -5.02 0.00
C HIS A 275 19.09 -4.02 -0.91
N ASP A 276 17.80 -3.83 -0.67
CA ASP A 276 16.96 -3.02 -1.55
C ASP A 276 17.38 -1.55 -1.55
N LEU A 277 17.60 -1.00 -2.75
CA LEU A 277 17.94 0.40 -3.02
C LEU A 277 16.92 1.08 -3.95
N TRP A 278 15.80 0.41 -4.24
CA TRP A 278 14.85 0.81 -5.28
C TRP A 278 13.43 0.95 -4.76
N ASP A 279 13.22 0.83 -3.44
CA ASP A 279 11.90 0.77 -2.80
C ASP A 279 11.01 -0.33 -3.43
N ARG A 280 11.52 -1.57 -3.40
CA ARG A 280 10.83 -2.75 -3.93
C ARG A 280 10.05 -3.50 -2.86
N ASP A 281 9.28 -2.78 -2.08
CA ASP A 281 8.33 -3.34 -1.12
C ASP A 281 7.47 -4.44 -1.72
N ASN A 282 6.99 -5.35 -0.88
CA ASN A 282 5.89 -6.23 -1.25
C ASN A 282 4.57 -5.49 -0.99
N PRO A 283 3.86 -5.02 -2.05
CA PRO A 283 2.87 -3.95 -1.93
C PRO A 283 1.46 -4.43 -1.56
N SER A 284 1.22 -5.74 -1.54
CA SER A 284 -0.10 -6.31 -1.31
C SER A 284 -0.07 -7.54 -0.41
N PRO A 285 -1.19 -7.84 0.29
CA PRO A 285 -1.33 -9.12 0.95
C PRO A 285 -1.15 -10.26 -0.07
N PRO A 286 -0.40 -11.33 0.24
CA PRO A 286 -0.32 -12.50 -0.62
C PRO A 286 -1.69 -13.15 -0.83
N THR A 287 -1.91 -13.80 -1.96
CA THR A 287 -3.18 -14.47 -2.28
C THR A 287 -3.02 -15.98 -2.14
N LEU A 288 -3.89 -16.65 -1.37
CA LEU A 288 -3.90 -18.12 -1.33
C LEU A 288 -4.46 -18.66 -2.65
N VAL A 289 -3.69 -19.56 -3.26
CA VAL A 289 -4.01 -20.16 -4.56
C VAL A 289 -3.90 -21.67 -4.51
N GLN A 290 -4.44 -22.32 -5.53
CA GLN A 290 -4.23 -23.75 -5.79
C GLN A 290 -3.70 -23.91 -7.21
N LEU A 291 -2.68 -24.71 -7.38
CA LEU A 291 -2.09 -25.01 -8.67
C LEU A 291 -2.34 -26.48 -9.04
N LYS A 292 -2.77 -26.71 -10.27
CA LYS A 292 -2.90 -28.07 -10.80
C LYS A 292 -1.68 -28.40 -11.67
N ARG A 293 -0.78 -29.23 -11.16
CA ARG A 293 0.41 -29.71 -11.89
C ARG A 293 0.50 -31.22 -11.83
N ASP A 294 0.75 -31.87 -12.97
CA ASP A 294 0.93 -33.31 -13.09
C ASP A 294 -0.19 -34.11 -12.42
N GLY A 295 -1.44 -33.64 -12.53
CA GLY A 295 -2.63 -34.26 -11.93
C GLY A 295 -2.74 -34.09 -10.40
N LYS A 296 -1.86 -33.31 -9.78
CA LYS A 296 -1.91 -32.97 -8.35
C LYS A 296 -2.39 -31.55 -8.13
N VAL A 297 -3.14 -31.33 -7.07
CA VAL A 297 -3.45 -30.01 -6.54
C VAL A 297 -2.40 -29.68 -5.49
N ILE A 298 -1.76 -28.54 -5.64
CA ILE A 298 -0.73 -28.03 -4.72
C ILE A 298 -1.23 -26.70 -4.15
N ASP A 299 -1.25 -26.61 -2.83
CA ASP A 299 -1.62 -25.39 -2.15
C ASP A 299 -0.46 -24.38 -2.20
N GLY A 300 -0.70 -23.24 -2.83
CA GLY A 300 0.28 -22.19 -3.02
C GLY A 300 -0.13 -20.89 -2.35
N VAL A 301 0.85 -20.03 -2.14
CA VAL A 301 0.68 -18.61 -1.79
C VAL A 301 1.35 -17.76 -2.86
N ALA A 302 0.57 -16.89 -3.51
CA ALA A 302 1.02 -16.01 -4.59
C ALA A 302 1.36 -14.63 -4.03
N LEU A 303 2.52 -14.12 -4.39
CA LEU A 303 3.01 -12.79 -4.03
C LEU A 303 3.25 -11.98 -5.30
N THR A 304 2.52 -10.88 -5.46
CA THR A 304 2.74 -9.87 -6.50
C THR A 304 3.61 -8.76 -5.95
N THR A 305 4.63 -8.32 -6.70
CA THR A 305 5.68 -7.42 -6.20
C THR A 305 5.72 -6.07 -6.93
N LYS A 306 6.28 -5.04 -6.28
CA LYS A 306 6.57 -3.75 -6.93
C LYS A 306 7.52 -3.91 -8.12
N SER A 307 8.43 -4.88 -8.09
CA SER A 307 9.29 -5.19 -9.23
C SER A 307 8.55 -5.78 -10.44
N GLY A 308 7.25 -6.09 -10.30
CA GLY A 308 6.43 -6.63 -11.40
C GLY A 308 6.59 -8.12 -11.63
N HIS A 309 7.15 -8.85 -10.68
CA HIS A 309 7.27 -10.31 -10.71
C HIS A 309 6.19 -10.97 -9.86
N LEU A 310 5.72 -12.13 -10.32
CA LEU A 310 4.84 -13.03 -9.59
C LEU A 310 5.66 -14.18 -9.01
N TYR A 311 5.68 -14.28 -7.70
CA TYR A 311 6.19 -15.47 -7.01
C TYR A 311 5.01 -16.31 -6.52
N VAL A 312 5.17 -17.63 -6.58
CA VAL A 312 4.26 -18.57 -5.92
C VAL A 312 5.10 -19.55 -5.12
N PHE A 313 4.73 -19.73 -3.87
CA PHE A 313 5.42 -20.63 -2.96
C PHE A 313 4.49 -21.74 -2.51
N ASP A 314 5.03 -22.92 -2.30
CA ASP A 314 4.37 -23.99 -1.56
C ASP A 314 4.11 -23.52 -0.13
N ARG A 315 2.87 -23.62 0.36
CA ARG A 315 2.47 -23.05 1.66
C ARG A 315 3.18 -23.69 2.85
N ASP A 316 3.51 -24.97 2.75
CA ASP A 316 4.09 -25.72 3.86
C ASP A 316 5.60 -25.52 3.94
N THR A 317 6.27 -25.40 2.79
CA THR A 317 7.74 -25.44 2.71
C THR A 317 8.40 -24.11 2.35
N GLY A 318 7.65 -23.17 1.75
CA GLY A 318 8.19 -21.94 1.17
C GLY A 318 9.00 -22.16 -0.12
N ALA A 319 8.96 -23.34 -0.70
CA ALA A 319 9.66 -23.62 -1.94
C ALA A 319 9.02 -22.87 -3.12
N PRO A 320 9.81 -22.11 -3.92
CA PRO A 320 9.30 -21.39 -5.08
C PRO A 320 8.78 -22.39 -6.13
N MET A 321 7.60 -22.11 -6.67
CA MET A 321 6.92 -22.99 -7.62
C MET A 321 7.17 -22.64 -9.07
N TYR A 322 7.69 -21.44 -9.35
CA TYR A 322 8.18 -21.03 -10.68
C TYR A 322 9.70 -21.00 -10.69
N PRO A 323 10.33 -21.17 -11.88
CA PRO A 323 11.78 -21.02 -12.02
C PRO A 323 12.23 -19.64 -11.55
N LEU A 324 13.39 -19.60 -10.95
CA LEU A 324 14.07 -18.36 -10.55
C LEU A 324 15.19 -18.03 -11.52
N VAL A 325 15.42 -16.75 -11.74
CA VAL A 325 16.45 -16.22 -12.65
C VAL A 325 17.33 -15.25 -11.88
N ASP A 326 18.63 -15.44 -11.96
CA ASP A 326 19.60 -14.51 -11.41
C ASP A 326 19.81 -13.32 -12.35
N VAL A 327 19.76 -12.12 -11.80
CA VAL A 327 20.00 -10.84 -12.50
C VAL A 327 21.14 -10.14 -11.79
N ASP A 328 22.21 -9.84 -12.55
CA ASP A 328 23.35 -9.11 -12.03
C ASP A 328 22.96 -7.67 -11.67
N ALA A 329 23.19 -7.27 -10.44
CA ALA A 329 23.09 -5.89 -10.01
C ALA A 329 24.37 -5.12 -10.39
N LEU A 330 24.19 -3.84 -10.69
CA LEU A 330 25.32 -2.97 -11.02
C LEU A 330 25.99 -2.45 -9.73
N PRO A 331 27.31 -2.21 -9.74
CA PRO A 331 27.98 -1.61 -8.60
C PRO A 331 27.49 -0.17 -8.39
N SER A 332 27.36 0.22 -7.12
CA SER A 332 27.08 1.60 -6.76
C SER A 332 28.30 2.50 -6.99
N THR A 333 28.02 3.79 -7.27
CA THR A 333 29.04 4.84 -7.32
C THR A 333 29.06 5.69 -6.05
N LEU A 334 28.12 5.43 -5.13
CA LEU A 334 28.05 6.15 -3.86
C LEU A 334 29.06 5.59 -2.83
N PRO A 335 29.78 6.43 -2.11
CA PRO A 335 30.72 5.98 -1.08
C PRO A 335 30.05 5.10 -0.04
N GLY A 336 30.67 3.96 0.27
CA GLY A 336 30.22 3.01 1.28
C GLY A 336 29.01 2.15 0.90
N GLU A 337 28.39 2.37 -0.27
CA GLU A 337 27.25 1.59 -0.74
C GLU A 337 27.71 0.32 -1.48
N GLU A 338 27.21 -0.83 -1.05
CA GLU A 338 27.54 -2.14 -1.63
C GLU A 338 26.23 -2.91 -1.95
N PRO A 339 25.65 -2.73 -3.15
CA PRO A 339 24.48 -3.49 -3.57
C PRO A 339 24.74 -4.99 -3.53
N ALA A 340 23.71 -5.79 -3.22
CA ALA A 340 23.82 -7.23 -3.40
C ALA A 340 24.15 -7.54 -4.89
N PRO A 341 25.22 -8.29 -5.16
CA PRO A 341 25.74 -8.42 -6.54
C PRO A 341 24.79 -9.12 -7.49
N VAL A 342 23.87 -9.91 -6.98
CA VAL A 342 22.87 -10.66 -7.72
C VAL A 342 21.52 -10.54 -7.05
N GLN A 343 20.49 -10.22 -7.83
CA GLN A 343 19.08 -10.35 -7.43
C GLN A 343 18.50 -11.62 -8.06
N THR A 344 17.76 -12.42 -7.28
CA THR A 344 17.14 -13.65 -7.76
C THR A 344 15.64 -13.42 -7.93
N VAL A 345 15.16 -13.31 -9.17
CA VAL A 345 13.77 -12.97 -9.47
C VAL A 345 13.00 -14.15 -10.05
N SER A 346 11.66 -14.13 -9.88
CA SER A 346 10.79 -15.12 -10.55
C SER A 346 10.87 -14.95 -12.08
N SER A 347 10.84 -16.07 -12.81
CA SER A 347 10.75 -16.04 -14.27
C SER A 347 9.41 -15.50 -14.79
N VAL A 348 8.39 -15.42 -13.93
CA VAL A 348 7.06 -14.90 -14.28
C VAL A 348 6.99 -13.42 -13.94
N SER A 349 6.82 -12.58 -14.94
CA SER A 349 6.62 -11.13 -14.77
C SER A 349 5.32 -10.69 -15.43
N PHE A 350 4.62 -9.76 -14.80
CA PHE A 350 3.35 -9.19 -15.27
C PHE A 350 3.45 -7.69 -15.57
N SER A 351 4.61 -7.10 -15.31
CA SER A 351 4.92 -5.70 -15.61
C SER A 351 6.22 -5.61 -16.38
N ARG A 352 6.38 -4.52 -17.11
CA ARG A 352 7.56 -4.26 -17.94
C ARG A 352 8.83 -4.16 -17.10
N GLN A 353 9.88 -4.90 -17.48
CA GLN A 353 11.13 -4.99 -16.75
C GLN A 353 12.22 -4.04 -17.27
N THR A 354 12.05 -3.50 -18.47
CA THR A 354 12.99 -2.57 -19.10
C THR A 354 12.27 -1.31 -19.55
N PHE A 355 12.97 -0.19 -19.49
CA PHE A 355 12.42 1.06 -20.00
C PHE A 355 12.33 1.02 -21.54
N GLU A 356 11.18 1.42 -22.04
CA GLU A 356 10.93 1.70 -23.44
C GLU A 356 10.34 3.10 -23.56
N ILE A 357 10.94 3.93 -24.41
CA ILE A 357 10.49 5.32 -24.60
C ILE A 357 9.15 5.36 -25.32
N THR A 358 8.29 6.32 -24.94
CA THR A 358 7.01 6.56 -25.62
C THR A 358 7.20 6.87 -27.10
N GLN A 359 6.39 6.21 -27.95
CA GLN A 359 6.32 6.44 -29.40
C GLN A 359 4.98 7.09 -29.79
N ARG A 360 4.29 7.71 -28.83
CA ARG A 360 2.94 8.25 -29.01
C ARG A 360 2.88 9.38 -30.05
N SER A 361 3.88 10.24 -30.06
CA SER A 361 4.11 11.23 -31.12
C SER A 361 5.60 11.54 -31.25
N PRO A 362 6.06 12.06 -32.41
CA PRO A 362 7.46 12.46 -32.57
C PRO A 362 7.90 13.51 -31.54
N GLU A 363 7.00 14.42 -31.16
CA GLU A 363 7.24 15.47 -30.16
C GLU A 363 7.42 14.87 -28.77
N ALA A 364 6.57 13.91 -28.38
CA ALA A 364 6.66 13.20 -27.10
C ALA A 364 7.96 12.41 -27.00
N THR A 365 8.31 11.66 -28.04
CA THR A 365 9.57 10.91 -28.11
C THR A 365 10.77 11.84 -27.95
N LYS A 366 10.85 12.92 -28.74
CA LYS A 366 11.94 13.90 -28.69
C LYS A 366 12.06 14.60 -27.34
N HIS A 367 10.94 14.92 -26.70
CA HIS A 367 10.93 15.53 -25.36
C HIS A 367 11.56 14.59 -24.34
N VAL A 368 11.12 13.33 -24.30
CA VAL A 368 11.63 12.33 -23.35
C VAL A 368 13.08 11.97 -23.64
N GLU A 369 13.49 11.81 -24.92
CA GLU A 369 14.89 11.60 -25.32
C GLU A 369 15.82 12.69 -24.77
N ALA A 370 15.36 13.95 -24.82
CA ALA A 370 16.14 15.07 -24.30
C ALA A 370 16.30 15.03 -22.79
N LEU A 371 15.28 14.56 -22.05
CA LEU A 371 15.31 14.43 -20.59
C LEU A 371 16.27 13.31 -20.15
N ILE A 372 16.19 12.13 -20.78
CA ILE A 372 16.88 10.91 -20.32
C ILE A 372 18.29 10.76 -20.91
N LYS A 373 18.74 11.68 -21.74
CA LYS A 373 19.96 11.59 -22.55
C LYS A 373 21.20 11.09 -21.78
N ASP A 374 21.35 11.54 -20.52
CA ASP A 374 22.53 11.25 -19.71
C ASP A 374 22.20 10.32 -18.51
N TRP A 375 21.02 9.67 -18.54
CA TRP A 375 20.58 8.81 -17.45
C TRP A 375 20.96 7.35 -17.68
N ASP A 376 21.13 6.61 -16.58
CA ASP A 376 21.25 5.15 -16.62
C ASP A 376 19.85 4.55 -16.70
N LEU A 377 19.56 3.83 -17.77
CA LEU A 377 18.24 3.24 -18.05
C LEU A 377 18.23 1.72 -17.82
N ARG A 378 19.35 1.15 -17.32
CA ARG A 378 19.46 -0.30 -17.12
C ARG A 378 18.62 -0.73 -15.91
N PRO A 379 17.98 -1.91 -16.00
CA PRO A 379 17.34 -2.51 -14.83
C PRO A 379 18.32 -2.66 -13.66
N TRP A 380 17.86 -2.49 -12.46
CA TRP A 380 18.64 -2.64 -11.23
C TRP A 380 19.90 -1.75 -11.14
N ALA A 381 19.94 -0.64 -11.90
CA ALA A 381 20.96 0.38 -11.70
C ALA A 381 20.77 1.03 -10.32
N PRO A 382 21.79 1.02 -9.44
CA PRO A 382 21.66 1.68 -8.13
C PRO A 382 21.45 3.18 -8.27
N PRO A 383 20.72 3.80 -7.36
CA PRO A 383 20.64 5.25 -7.28
C PRO A 383 22.03 5.91 -7.18
N LYS A 384 22.15 7.11 -7.71
CA LYS A 384 23.38 7.93 -7.69
C LYS A 384 23.03 9.41 -7.46
N VAL A 385 24.01 10.23 -7.10
CA VAL A 385 23.80 11.68 -7.02
C VAL A 385 23.28 12.22 -8.34
N GLY A 386 22.23 13.04 -8.27
CA GLY A 386 21.48 13.51 -9.42
C GLY A 386 20.29 12.61 -9.74
N THR A 387 19.85 12.67 -10.99
CA THR A 387 18.61 12.02 -11.42
C THR A 387 18.87 10.65 -12.03
N VAL A 388 18.08 9.66 -11.63
CA VAL A 388 18.08 8.29 -12.18
C VAL A 388 16.68 7.87 -12.57
N LEU A 389 16.58 6.91 -13.51
CA LEU A 389 15.31 6.31 -13.92
C LEU A 389 15.10 4.98 -13.18
N ILE A 390 13.87 4.77 -12.69
CA ILE A 390 13.45 3.52 -12.06
C ILE A 390 12.31 2.91 -12.86
N THR A 391 12.47 1.65 -13.28
CA THR A 391 11.47 0.87 -14.05
C THR A 391 11.32 -0.54 -13.46
N PRO A 392 10.11 -1.01 -13.14
CA PRO A 392 8.90 -0.20 -12.95
C PRO A 392 9.10 0.90 -11.90
N TRP A 393 8.22 1.91 -11.88
CA TRP A 393 8.22 2.96 -10.87
C TRP A 393 8.04 2.39 -9.45
N TYR A 394 8.39 3.11 -8.40
CA TYR A 394 8.29 2.57 -7.04
C TYR A 394 6.85 2.50 -6.49
N ASP A 395 5.84 3.14 -7.11
CA ASP A 395 4.45 2.71 -6.91
C ASP A 395 4.24 1.27 -7.43
N GLY A 396 5.21 0.76 -8.19
CA GLY A 396 5.38 -0.65 -8.52
C GLY A 396 4.62 -1.14 -9.73
N GLY A 397 4.97 -2.38 -10.12
CA GLY A 397 4.19 -3.18 -11.05
C GLY A 397 2.86 -3.62 -10.43
N ALA A 398 2.86 -4.03 -9.15
CA ALA A 398 1.67 -4.27 -8.35
C ALA A 398 1.50 -3.20 -7.28
N GLU A 399 0.27 -3.07 -6.78
CA GLU A 399 -0.15 -2.15 -5.74
C GLU A 399 -1.01 -2.85 -4.67
N TRP A 400 -1.39 -2.12 -3.59
CA TRP A 400 -2.05 -2.69 -2.40
C TRP A 400 -3.36 -3.44 -2.66
N GLY A 401 -3.97 -3.25 -3.82
CA GLY A 401 -5.20 -3.93 -4.18
C GLY A 401 -5.04 -5.44 -4.36
N GLY A 402 -3.82 -5.91 -4.58
CA GLY A 402 -3.52 -7.33 -4.71
C GLY A 402 -4.10 -7.99 -5.96
N SER A 403 -4.28 -9.29 -5.87
CA SER A 403 -4.75 -10.13 -6.98
C SER A 403 -5.95 -10.98 -6.60
N ALA A 404 -6.81 -11.30 -7.57
CA ALA A 404 -7.93 -12.21 -7.42
C ALA A 404 -7.61 -13.59 -7.99
N PHE A 405 -7.98 -14.65 -7.28
CA PHE A 405 -7.81 -16.03 -7.75
C PHE A 405 -9.15 -16.58 -8.26
N ASP A 406 -9.17 -16.99 -9.52
CA ASP A 406 -10.30 -17.72 -10.15
C ASP A 406 -10.05 -19.23 -10.04
N PRO A 407 -10.67 -19.93 -9.07
CA PRO A 407 -10.46 -21.35 -8.85
C PRO A 407 -11.11 -22.23 -9.95
N ALA A 408 -12.07 -21.70 -10.70
CA ALA A 408 -12.73 -22.45 -11.77
C ALA A 408 -11.83 -22.64 -12.99
N ASN A 409 -10.99 -21.65 -13.28
CA ASN A 409 -10.11 -21.64 -14.44
C ASN A 409 -8.62 -21.69 -14.08
N ASP A 410 -8.27 -21.83 -12.79
CA ASP A 410 -6.89 -21.79 -12.27
C ASP A 410 -6.13 -20.52 -12.75
N ARG A 411 -6.76 -19.35 -12.60
CA ARG A 411 -6.24 -18.06 -13.08
C ARG A 411 -5.99 -17.08 -11.92
N LEU A 412 -4.89 -16.36 -12.03
CA LEU A 412 -4.67 -15.17 -11.21
C LEU A 412 -4.99 -13.93 -12.05
N ILE A 413 -5.87 -13.08 -11.54
CA ILE A 413 -6.27 -11.82 -12.17
C ILE A 413 -5.68 -10.68 -11.37
N LEU A 414 -4.95 -9.77 -12.04
CA LEU A 414 -4.37 -8.61 -11.40
C LEU A 414 -4.26 -7.41 -12.34
N ASN A 415 -4.40 -6.22 -11.80
CA ASN A 415 -4.02 -5.00 -12.48
C ASN A 415 -2.54 -4.70 -12.23
N ALA A 416 -1.87 -4.15 -13.23
CA ALA A 416 -0.44 -3.86 -13.17
C ALA A 416 -0.11 -2.50 -13.78
N ASN A 417 0.95 -1.88 -13.25
CA ASN A 417 1.47 -0.60 -13.70
C ASN A 417 2.79 -0.80 -14.47
N ASN A 418 2.96 -0.07 -15.58
CA ASN A 418 4.11 -0.16 -16.48
C ASN A 418 4.84 1.18 -16.65
N GLU A 419 4.55 2.15 -15.80
CA GLU A 419 5.21 3.44 -15.88
C GLU A 419 6.61 3.40 -15.26
N SER A 420 7.47 4.28 -15.76
CA SER A 420 8.78 4.58 -15.18
C SER A 420 8.75 5.92 -14.49
N GLY A 421 9.58 6.07 -13.49
CA GLY A 421 9.71 7.31 -12.76
C GLY A 421 11.15 7.75 -12.58
N ILE A 422 11.29 8.95 -12.07
CA ILE A 422 12.56 9.58 -11.78
C ILE A 422 12.75 9.77 -10.29
N LEU A 423 13.93 9.38 -9.82
CA LEU A 423 14.41 9.59 -8.46
C LEU A 423 15.58 10.56 -8.52
N THR A 424 15.61 11.53 -7.63
CA THR A 424 16.77 12.43 -7.48
C THR A 424 17.37 12.26 -6.10
N LEU A 425 18.63 11.80 -6.05
CA LEU A 425 19.44 11.78 -4.83
C LEU A 425 20.26 13.06 -4.69
N THR A 426 20.42 13.50 -3.44
CA THR A 426 21.24 14.64 -3.07
C THR A 426 22.14 14.29 -1.89
N GLU A 427 23.30 14.97 -1.82
CA GLU A 427 24.18 14.91 -0.67
C GLU A 427 23.63 15.72 0.50
N ILE A 428 23.78 15.17 1.71
CA ILE A 428 23.49 15.88 2.96
C ILE A 428 24.65 15.64 3.92
N PRO A 429 25.00 16.61 4.80
CA PRO A 429 25.99 16.37 5.85
C PRO A 429 25.54 15.25 6.80
N VAL A 430 26.47 14.39 7.21
CA VAL A 430 26.20 13.38 8.24
C VAL A 430 25.90 14.10 9.57
N GLY A 431 24.93 13.60 10.33
CA GLY A 431 24.42 14.29 11.52
C GLY A 431 23.42 15.41 11.22
N PHE A 432 23.02 15.58 9.97
CA PHE A 432 21.99 16.56 9.56
C PHE A 432 20.60 16.10 10.05
N SER A 433 20.37 16.31 11.34
CA SER A 433 19.11 16.01 12.03
C SER A 433 18.00 17.02 11.66
N ASN A 434 16.77 16.76 12.12
CA ASN A 434 15.67 17.74 12.03
C ASN A 434 16.08 19.07 12.72
N ALA A 435 16.71 18.97 13.89
CA ALA A 435 17.25 20.11 14.61
C ALA A 435 18.38 20.81 13.83
N GLY A 436 19.28 20.07 13.20
CA GLY A 436 20.37 20.61 12.38
C GLY A 436 19.84 21.36 11.14
N ALA A 437 18.85 20.80 10.44
CA ALA A 437 18.18 21.46 9.32
C ALA A 437 17.53 22.79 9.77
N TYR A 438 16.84 22.76 10.89
CA TYR A 438 16.24 23.97 11.47
C TYR A 438 17.30 25.01 11.87
N ALA A 439 18.31 24.61 12.62
CA ALA A 439 19.38 25.51 13.08
C ALA A 439 20.09 26.21 11.93
N THR A 440 20.36 25.48 10.83
CA THR A 440 21.05 25.99 9.65
C THR A 440 20.22 27.04 8.90
N HIS A 441 18.92 26.84 8.75
CA HIS A 441 18.10 27.66 7.84
C HIS A 441 17.11 28.58 8.54
N CYS A 442 16.74 28.30 9.79
CA CYS A 442 15.65 28.99 10.50
C CYS A 442 16.07 29.56 11.85
N GLY A 443 17.05 28.94 12.52
CA GLY A 443 17.46 29.28 13.89
C GLY A 443 17.93 30.72 14.07
N SER A 444 18.59 31.31 13.07
CA SER A 444 19.03 32.71 13.11
C SER A 444 17.91 33.71 13.26
N CYS A 445 16.72 33.42 12.72
CA CYS A 445 15.56 34.30 12.78
C CYS A 445 14.57 33.87 13.88
N HIS A 446 14.38 32.57 14.10
CA HIS A 446 13.33 32.04 14.98
C HIS A 446 13.85 31.57 16.35
N GLY A 447 15.18 31.75 16.62
CA GLY A 447 15.82 31.26 17.84
C GLY A 447 16.21 29.79 17.77
N ALA A 448 17.30 29.43 18.46
CA ALA A 448 17.83 28.05 18.42
C ALA A 448 16.87 27.00 19.00
N ASN A 449 16.01 27.41 19.93
CA ASN A 449 15.02 26.56 20.60
C ASN A 449 13.59 26.96 20.26
N LEU A 450 13.35 27.54 19.06
CA LEU A 450 12.03 27.98 18.59
C LEU A 450 11.41 29.14 19.41
N GLU A 451 12.18 29.79 20.26
CA GLU A 451 11.75 30.85 21.20
C GLU A 451 11.42 32.19 20.53
N GLY A 452 11.84 32.37 19.26
CA GLY A 452 11.73 33.62 18.52
C GLY A 452 12.87 34.58 18.79
N THR A 453 12.98 35.61 17.94
CA THR A 453 13.94 36.72 18.04
C THR A 453 13.26 38.04 17.63
N GLU A 454 14.02 39.14 17.57
CA GLU A 454 13.51 40.40 17.00
C GLU A 454 13.16 40.29 15.50
N THR A 455 13.78 39.32 14.79
CA THR A 455 13.62 39.15 13.35
C THR A 455 12.55 38.13 12.98
N GLY A 456 12.23 37.14 13.86
CA GLY A 456 11.24 36.11 13.61
C GLY A 456 10.43 35.70 14.84
N PRO A 457 9.16 35.38 14.69
CA PRO A 457 8.30 35.01 15.82
C PRO A 457 8.70 33.66 16.42
N ALA A 458 8.31 33.41 17.68
CA ALA A 458 8.43 32.10 18.30
C ALA A 458 7.61 31.04 17.54
N LEU A 459 8.20 29.87 17.34
CA LEU A 459 7.60 28.72 16.66
C LEU A 459 7.18 27.63 17.64
N LEU A 460 7.60 27.69 18.89
CA LEU A 460 7.14 26.76 19.93
C LEU A 460 5.61 26.81 20.03
N GLY A 461 4.95 25.66 19.99
CA GLY A 461 3.49 25.56 20.00
C GLY A 461 2.81 26.06 18.73
N VAL A 462 3.52 26.11 17.59
CA VAL A 462 2.97 26.64 16.33
C VAL A 462 1.73 25.88 15.84
N LEU A 463 1.60 24.59 16.18
CA LEU A 463 0.40 23.77 15.83
C LEU A 463 -0.90 24.29 16.48
N GLU A 464 -0.83 25.06 17.54
CA GLU A 464 -2.01 25.73 18.12
C GLU A 464 -2.55 26.85 17.24
N ARG A 465 -1.71 27.37 16.33
CA ARG A 465 -1.98 28.53 15.46
C ARG A 465 -2.07 28.18 13.99
N MET A 466 -1.37 27.12 13.55
CA MET A 466 -1.30 26.71 12.14
C MET A 466 -1.28 25.18 12.05
N ASP A 467 -2.01 24.63 11.08
CA ASP A 467 -1.88 23.24 10.71
C ASP A 467 -0.59 22.97 9.90
N TYR A 468 -0.20 21.71 9.80
CA TYR A 468 1.00 21.26 9.07
C TYR A 468 1.07 21.79 7.64
N ARG A 469 -0.05 21.82 6.91
CA ARG A 469 -0.10 22.29 5.51
C ARG A 469 0.18 23.78 5.39
N LYS A 470 -0.30 24.57 6.33
CA LYS A 470 -0.01 26.01 6.38
C LYS A 470 1.45 26.26 6.72
N ILE A 471 2.03 25.51 7.66
CA ILE A 471 3.46 25.59 7.99
C ILE A 471 4.29 25.28 6.74
N ALA A 472 4.01 24.15 6.07
CA ALA A 472 4.69 23.75 4.84
C ALA A 472 4.56 24.80 3.74
N LYS A 473 3.36 25.38 3.57
CA LYS A 473 3.13 26.46 2.59
C LYS A 473 3.93 27.71 2.90
N VAL A 474 3.95 28.17 4.16
CA VAL A 474 4.72 29.36 4.57
C VAL A 474 6.22 29.14 4.37
N ILE A 475 6.75 27.98 4.68
CA ILE A 475 8.15 27.64 4.42
C ILE A 475 8.45 27.65 2.93
N ASN A 476 7.56 27.05 2.13
CA ASN A 476 7.75 26.99 0.67
C ASN A 476 7.67 28.39 0.02
N ASP A 477 6.60 29.12 0.29
CA ASP A 477 6.23 30.34 -0.45
C ASP A 477 6.81 31.61 0.19
N GLY A 478 7.16 31.55 1.48
CA GLY A 478 7.50 32.72 2.28
C GLY A 478 6.27 33.47 2.79
N SER A 479 6.51 34.63 3.41
CA SER A 479 5.50 35.59 3.86
C SER A 479 6.11 36.99 3.84
N ASP A 480 5.35 38.04 4.22
CA ASP A 480 5.78 39.45 4.15
C ASP A 480 7.20 39.75 4.68
N ARG A 481 7.64 39.02 5.71
CA ARG A 481 8.97 39.17 6.32
C ARG A 481 9.84 37.94 6.26
N MET A 482 9.28 36.78 5.89
CA MET A 482 9.97 35.52 5.80
C MET A 482 10.25 35.17 4.34
N PRO A 483 11.52 34.97 3.94
CA PRO A 483 11.83 34.58 2.56
C PRO A 483 11.25 33.20 2.20
N SER A 484 11.06 32.97 0.91
CA SER A 484 10.73 31.64 0.39
C SER A 484 11.93 30.69 0.53
N PHE A 485 11.68 29.49 0.99
CA PHE A 485 12.63 28.36 1.07
C PHE A 485 12.35 27.30 0.00
N SER A 486 11.65 27.65 -1.09
CA SER A 486 11.38 26.74 -2.21
C SER A 486 12.65 26.18 -2.88
N HIS A 487 13.78 26.88 -2.74
CA HIS A 487 15.09 26.45 -3.23
C HIS A 487 15.71 25.29 -2.42
N LEU A 488 15.26 25.07 -1.19
CA LEU A 488 15.65 23.89 -0.41
C LEU A 488 14.91 22.66 -0.95
N ASN A 489 15.58 21.52 -0.95
CA ASN A 489 14.94 20.28 -1.34
C ASN A 489 13.81 19.89 -0.36
N GLY A 490 12.91 19.00 -0.81
CA GLY A 490 11.72 18.60 -0.02
C GLY A 490 12.07 17.93 1.31
N THR A 491 13.15 17.15 1.34
CA THR A 491 13.65 16.48 2.56
C THR A 491 14.11 17.47 3.61
N VAL A 492 14.91 18.47 3.22
CA VAL A 492 15.38 19.53 4.15
C VAL A 492 14.18 20.30 4.70
N ARG A 493 13.23 20.68 3.84
CA ARG A 493 11.99 21.34 4.30
C ARG A 493 11.19 20.46 5.23
N GLY A 494 11.07 19.16 4.92
CA GLY A 494 10.41 18.17 5.77
C GLY A 494 11.05 18.06 7.16
N ARG A 495 12.39 17.97 7.23
CA ARG A 495 13.14 17.96 8.49
C ARG A 495 12.93 19.24 9.32
N ILE A 496 12.96 20.40 8.67
CA ILE A 496 12.66 21.70 9.31
C ILE A 496 11.26 21.66 9.93
N ILE A 497 10.26 21.20 9.16
CA ILE A 497 8.88 21.11 9.63
C ILE A 497 8.77 20.12 10.79
N SER A 498 9.42 18.97 10.69
CA SER A 498 9.43 17.97 11.76
C SER A 498 9.99 18.53 13.06
N HIS A 499 11.09 19.27 13.00
CA HIS A 499 11.65 19.93 14.19
C HIS A 499 10.73 21.01 14.76
N ILE A 500 10.08 21.82 13.90
CA ILE A 500 9.14 22.86 14.34
C ILE A 500 7.92 22.26 15.04
N VAL A 501 7.45 21.12 14.57
CA VAL A 501 6.25 20.44 15.08
C VAL A 501 6.55 19.57 16.32
N ALA A 502 7.69 18.91 16.33
CA ALA A 502 8.17 18.07 17.43
C ALA A 502 9.66 18.38 17.68
N PRO A 503 9.97 19.40 18.49
CA PRO A 503 11.34 19.83 18.71
C PRO A 503 12.22 18.72 19.33
N GLU A 504 13.33 18.43 18.66
CA GLU A 504 14.37 17.52 19.15
C GLU A 504 15.56 18.31 19.69
N PRO A 505 16.28 17.82 20.70
CA PRO A 505 17.53 18.43 21.13
C PRO A 505 18.54 18.41 19.97
N VAL A 506 19.26 19.51 19.79
CA VAL A 506 20.41 19.54 18.86
C VAL A 506 21.49 18.66 19.44
N VAL A 507 21.75 17.51 18.81
CA VAL A 507 22.64 16.50 19.38
C VAL A 507 24.06 16.64 18.88
N ASP A 508 24.32 17.20 17.67
CA ASP A 508 25.66 17.38 17.13
C ASP A 508 25.74 18.46 16.05
N GLU A 509 26.94 19.04 15.86
CA GLU A 509 27.22 19.88 14.70
C GLU A 509 27.36 19.02 13.43
N PRO A 510 26.90 19.49 12.25
CA PRO A 510 27.11 18.80 10.99
C PRO A 510 28.59 18.48 10.79
N THR A 511 28.91 17.22 10.55
CA THR A 511 30.28 16.80 10.23
C THR A 511 30.64 17.17 8.79
N ALA A 512 31.92 17.12 8.45
CA ALA A 512 32.39 17.27 7.07
C ALA A 512 32.07 16.02 6.20
N GLU A 513 31.62 14.93 6.81
CA GLU A 513 31.19 13.72 6.14
C GLU A 513 29.83 13.93 5.49
N VAL A 514 29.59 13.31 4.34
CA VAL A 514 28.33 13.38 3.61
C VAL A 514 27.60 12.05 3.64
N SER A 515 26.27 12.13 3.67
CA SER A 515 25.35 11.03 3.44
C SER A 515 24.46 11.37 2.23
N TYR A 516 23.59 10.47 1.86
CA TYR A 516 22.75 10.64 0.67
C TYR A 516 21.30 10.40 1.06
N THR A 517 20.41 11.20 0.46
CA THR A 517 18.97 11.04 0.62
C THR A 517 18.25 11.41 -0.68
N HIS A 518 17.06 10.90 -0.89
CA HIS A 518 16.22 11.37 -1.97
C HIS A 518 15.64 12.77 -1.63
N CYS A 519 15.72 13.71 -2.59
CA CYS A 519 15.02 14.97 -2.44
C CYS A 519 13.61 14.90 -2.99
N CYS A 520 13.44 14.10 -4.00
CA CYS A 520 12.21 14.08 -4.78
C CYS A 520 12.18 12.85 -5.69
N TYR A 521 10.96 12.44 -5.95
CA TYR A 521 10.62 11.40 -6.90
C TYR A 521 9.31 11.77 -7.62
N THR A 522 9.23 11.46 -8.90
CA THR A 522 8.07 11.75 -9.74
C THR A 522 8.01 10.81 -10.94
N TYR A 523 6.87 10.77 -11.61
CA TYR A 523 6.72 10.04 -12.85
C TYR A 523 7.50 10.71 -14.00
N LEU A 524 8.06 9.91 -14.89
CA LEU A 524 8.62 10.41 -16.16
C LEU A 524 7.45 10.82 -17.07
N ARG A 525 7.39 12.12 -17.42
CA ARG A 525 6.30 12.70 -18.23
C ARG A 525 6.84 13.27 -19.55
N ASP A 526 6.02 13.18 -20.60
CA ASP A 526 6.25 13.89 -21.85
C ASP A 526 5.77 15.36 -21.76
N HIS A 527 5.83 16.09 -22.87
CA HIS A 527 5.45 17.51 -22.97
C HIS A 527 3.95 17.76 -22.74
N GLU A 528 3.09 16.74 -22.87
CA GLU A 528 1.65 16.80 -22.58
C GLU A 528 1.29 16.24 -21.19
N GLN A 529 2.29 16.00 -20.34
CA GLN A 529 2.14 15.43 -19.01
C GLN A 529 1.59 13.98 -19.03
N LEU A 530 1.68 13.28 -20.15
CA LEU A 530 1.43 11.85 -20.25
C LEU A 530 2.72 11.06 -19.97
N PRO A 531 2.63 9.75 -19.63
CA PRO A 531 3.81 8.96 -19.34
C PRO A 531 4.84 8.95 -20.47
N GLY A 532 6.10 9.21 -20.12
CA GLY A 532 7.23 9.14 -21.02
C GLY A 532 7.63 7.71 -21.41
N THR A 533 7.06 6.73 -20.73
CA THR A 533 7.22 5.30 -21.02
C THR A 533 6.26 4.87 -22.12
N ALA A 534 6.66 3.90 -22.95
CA ALA A 534 5.78 3.31 -23.97
C ALA A 534 4.52 2.67 -23.34
N PRO A 535 3.33 2.87 -23.93
CA PRO A 535 2.12 2.22 -23.48
C PRO A 535 2.14 0.69 -23.75
N PRO A 536 1.21 -0.11 -23.14
CA PRO A 536 0.16 0.33 -22.20
C PRO A 536 0.74 0.68 -20.84
N TRP A 537 0.24 1.79 -20.24
CA TRP A 537 0.74 2.32 -18.96
C TRP A 537 0.18 1.60 -17.73
N GLY A 538 -1.03 1.11 -17.84
CA GLY A 538 -1.70 0.20 -16.91
C GLY A 538 -2.35 -0.93 -17.67
N THR A 539 -2.36 -2.12 -17.08
CA THR A 539 -2.93 -3.33 -17.68
C THR A 539 -3.77 -4.11 -16.68
N LEU A 540 -4.77 -4.83 -17.18
CA LEU A 540 -5.42 -5.93 -16.47
C LEU A 540 -4.96 -7.22 -17.12
N ASN A 541 -4.52 -8.17 -16.30
CA ASN A 541 -3.86 -9.38 -16.75
C ASN A 541 -4.54 -10.62 -16.19
N SER A 542 -4.53 -11.71 -16.94
CA SER A 542 -4.89 -13.06 -16.50
C SER A 542 -3.71 -13.98 -16.68
N ILE A 543 -3.27 -14.62 -15.61
CA ILE A 543 -2.10 -15.51 -15.58
C ILE A 543 -2.56 -16.93 -15.29
N ASP A 544 -2.10 -17.89 -16.07
CA ASP A 544 -2.30 -19.31 -15.82
C ASP A 544 -1.44 -19.78 -14.65
N MET A 545 -2.06 -20.30 -13.60
CA MET A 545 -1.33 -20.68 -12.40
C MET A 545 -0.46 -21.93 -12.57
N ALA A 546 -0.77 -22.80 -13.50
CA ALA A 546 0.03 -24.01 -13.73
C ALA A 546 1.35 -23.70 -14.44
N SER A 547 1.32 -22.84 -15.48
CA SER A 547 2.48 -22.48 -16.29
C SER A 547 3.17 -21.16 -15.90
N GLY A 548 2.42 -20.19 -15.36
CA GLY A 548 2.85 -18.82 -15.16
C GLY A 548 2.70 -17.95 -16.42
N ASP A 549 2.13 -18.48 -17.51
CA ASP A 549 1.96 -17.72 -18.76
C ASP A 549 0.83 -16.69 -18.63
N ILE A 550 1.02 -15.53 -19.25
CA ILE A 550 -0.05 -14.55 -19.41
C ILE A 550 -1.02 -15.05 -20.47
N VAL A 551 -2.28 -15.29 -20.09
CA VAL A 551 -3.32 -15.77 -20.99
C VAL A 551 -3.89 -14.65 -21.84
N TRP A 552 -4.11 -13.51 -21.21
CA TRP A 552 -4.48 -12.28 -21.87
C TRP A 552 -4.04 -11.07 -21.05
N THR A 553 -3.80 -9.97 -21.75
CA THR A 553 -3.51 -8.64 -21.22
C THR A 553 -4.34 -7.62 -21.99
N VAL A 554 -5.00 -6.71 -21.28
CA VAL A 554 -5.70 -5.58 -21.88
C VAL A 554 -5.26 -4.27 -21.23
N PRO A 555 -5.21 -3.14 -21.97
CA PRO A 555 -5.03 -1.82 -21.38
C PRO A 555 -6.12 -1.55 -20.35
N PHE A 556 -5.75 -0.97 -19.19
CA PHE A 556 -6.65 -0.76 -18.08
C PHE A 556 -6.73 0.72 -17.70
N GLY A 557 -7.93 1.29 -17.82
CA GLY A 557 -8.23 2.69 -17.52
C GLY A 557 -7.67 3.70 -18.52
N ASN A 558 -7.86 4.96 -18.20
CA ASN A 558 -7.38 6.11 -18.96
C ASN A 558 -6.99 7.26 -18.02
N TYR A 559 -6.11 8.13 -18.49
CA TYR A 559 -5.87 9.41 -17.82
C TYR A 559 -7.05 10.36 -18.09
N PRO A 560 -7.59 11.06 -17.06
CA PRO A 560 -8.72 11.96 -17.22
C PRO A 560 -8.50 13.08 -18.25
N SER A 561 -7.24 13.53 -18.40
CA SER A 561 -6.85 14.53 -19.43
C SER A 561 -7.00 14.02 -20.87
N HIS A 562 -7.00 12.70 -21.06
CA HIS A 562 -7.06 12.05 -22.37
C HIS A 562 -7.92 10.77 -22.31
N PRO A 563 -9.24 10.90 -22.12
CA PRO A 563 -10.11 9.77 -21.77
C PRO A 563 -10.29 8.73 -22.89
N ASP A 564 -9.97 9.09 -24.13
CA ASP A 564 -10.23 8.23 -25.31
C ASP A 564 -8.98 7.55 -25.86
N LEU A 565 -7.81 7.68 -25.18
CA LEU A 565 -6.57 7.10 -25.70
C LEU A 565 -6.55 5.57 -25.66
N GLY A 566 -7.18 4.94 -24.68
CA GLY A 566 -7.19 3.48 -24.56
C GLY A 566 -5.82 2.85 -24.29
N LEU A 567 -4.91 3.62 -23.69
CA LEU A 567 -3.52 3.21 -23.47
C LEU A 567 -3.22 2.76 -22.05
N GLY A 568 -4.25 2.67 -21.20
CA GLY A 568 -4.11 2.35 -19.79
C GLY A 568 -3.69 3.55 -18.94
N ALA A 569 -3.79 3.40 -17.63
CA ALA A 569 -3.33 4.37 -16.64
C ALA A 569 -2.86 3.65 -15.37
N VAL A 570 -2.05 4.33 -14.55
CA VAL A 570 -1.69 3.82 -13.21
C VAL A 570 -2.95 3.51 -12.43
N SER A 571 -2.93 2.41 -11.71
CA SER A 571 -4.08 1.87 -10.98
C SER A 571 -3.71 1.51 -9.54
N TYR A 572 -4.68 1.71 -8.63
CA TYR A 572 -4.63 1.32 -7.22
C TYR A 572 -5.94 0.60 -6.87
N GLY A 573 -5.95 -0.25 -5.86
CA GLY A 573 -7.08 -1.14 -5.60
C GLY A 573 -6.97 -2.43 -6.42
N GLY A 574 -7.92 -3.33 -6.27
CA GLY A 574 -7.83 -4.66 -6.86
C GLY A 574 -9.13 -5.16 -7.48
N PRO A 575 -9.03 -6.23 -8.28
CA PRO A 575 -10.18 -6.91 -8.86
C PRO A 575 -10.89 -7.81 -7.85
N VAL A 576 -12.16 -8.13 -8.13
CA VAL A 576 -12.91 -9.24 -7.53
C VAL A 576 -13.46 -10.12 -8.63
N VAL A 577 -13.28 -11.43 -8.49
CA VAL A 577 -13.76 -12.44 -9.45
C VAL A 577 -14.98 -13.16 -8.91
N THR A 578 -15.94 -13.44 -9.78
CA THR A 578 -17.14 -14.22 -9.45
C THR A 578 -17.13 -15.60 -10.11
N ALA A 579 -17.81 -16.58 -9.52
CA ALA A 579 -17.99 -17.91 -10.11
C ALA A 579 -18.72 -17.86 -11.47
N SER A 580 -19.49 -16.80 -11.75
CA SER A 580 -20.14 -16.56 -13.03
C SER A 580 -19.19 -16.09 -14.13
N GLY A 581 -17.89 -15.87 -13.78
CA GLY A 581 -16.83 -15.48 -14.71
C GLY A 581 -16.76 -14.01 -15.02
N LEU A 582 -17.11 -13.16 -14.08
CA LEU A 582 -16.95 -11.71 -14.15
C LEU A 582 -15.79 -11.24 -13.28
N ILE A 583 -15.17 -10.15 -13.69
CA ILE A 583 -14.17 -9.40 -12.91
C ILE A 583 -14.73 -8.01 -12.67
N PHE A 584 -14.99 -7.64 -11.42
CA PHE A 584 -15.38 -6.29 -11.05
C PHE A 584 -14.16 -5.50 -10.55
N ILE A 585 -13.91 -4.32 -11.13
CA ILE A 585 -12.78 -3.47 -10.75
C ILE A 585 -13.05 -2.00 -11.13
N ALA A 586 -12.65 -1.06 -10.26
CA ALA A 586 -12.58 0.38 -10.57
C ALA A 586 -11.12 0.83 -10.72
N ALA A 587 -10.40 1.07 -9.64
CA ALA A 587 -8.95 1.17 -9.51
C ALA A 587 -8.21 2.23 -10.36
N THR A 588 -8.84 2.91 -11.29
CA THR A 588 -8.21 3.84 -12.25
C THR A 588 -8.66 5.29 -12.09
N PRO A 589 -7.81 6.29 -12.47
CA PRO A 589 -8.15 7.70 -12.31
C PRO A 589 -9.28 8.19 -13.22
N ASP A 590 -9.72 7.42 -14.21
CA ASP A 590 -10.83 7.78 -15.10
C ASP A 590 -12.24 7.67 -14.47
N MET A 591 -12.29 7.37 -13.17
CA MET A 591 -13.54 7.34 -12.39
C MET A 591 -14.60 6.37 -12.93
N LYS A 592 -14.17 5.24 -13.50
CA LYS A 592 -15.09 4.24 -14.03
C LYS A 592 -15.06 2.97 -13.20
N PHE A 593 -16.24 2.39 -12.97
CA PHE A 593 -16.38 1.04 -12.43
C PHE A 593 -16.77 0.10 -13.57
N ARG A 594 -16.10 -1.05 -13.66
CA ARG A 594 -16.22 -1.95 -14.82
C ARG A 594 -16.41 -3.40 -14.39
N ALA A 595 -17.13 -4.15 -15.24
CA ALA A 595 -17.16 -5.60 -15.24
C ALA A 595 -16.50 -6.13 -16.52
N TYR A 596 -15.53 -7.03 -16.36
CA TYR A 596 -14.81 -7.69 -17.45
C TYR A 596 -15.16 -9.18 -17.50
N ASP A 597 -15.02 -9.79 -18.68
CA ASP A 597 -15.08 -11.25 -18.86
C ASP A 597 -13.73 -11.88 -18.45
N THR A 598 -13.75 -12.90 -17.60
CA THR A 598 -12.53 -13.62 -17.17
C THR A 598 -11.83 -14.35 -18.33
N ARG A 599 -12.53 -14.65 -19.44
CA ARG A 599 -12.00 -15.42 -20.57
C ARG A 599 -11.01 -14.64 -21.43
N ASP A 600 -11.29 -13.34 -21.67
CA ASP A 600 -10.57 -12.54 -22.66
C ASP A 600 -10.33 -11.07 -22.25
N GLY A 601 -10.76 -10.67 -21.06
CA GLY A 601 -10.61 -9.30 -20.58
C GLY A 601 -11.51 -8.28 -21.29
N LYS A 602 -12.58 -8.70 -21.99
CA LYS A 602 -13.54 -7.80 -22.62
C LYS A 602 -14.39 -7.09 -21.57
N ILE A 603 -14.60 -5.78 -21.72
CA ILE A 603 -15.55 -5.03 -20.91
C ILE A 603 -16.97 -5.45 -21.31
N LEU A 604 -17.74 -5.93 -20.34
CA LEU A 604 -19.16 -6.31 -20.49
C LEU A 604 -20.10 -5.23 -19.97
N TRP A 605 -19.64 -4.45 -18.97
CA TRP A 605 -20.41 -3.37 -18.38
C TRP A 605 -19.47 -2.32 -17.80
N GLN A 606 -19.88 -1.06 -17.81
CA GLN A 606 -19.18 0.02 -17.10
C GLN A 606 -20.14 1.15 -16.74
N THR A 607 -19.79 1.87 -15.68
CA THR A 607 -20.51 3.07 -15.22
C THR A 607 -19.52 4.12 -14.69
N ASP A 608 -19.98 5.37 -14.65
CA ASP A 608 -19.20 6.48 -14.09
C ASP A 608 -19.43 6.59 -12.57
N LEU A 609 -18.36 6.91 -11.85
CA LEU A 609 -18.38 7.24 -10.43
C LEU A 609 -18.16 8.75 -10.25
N THR A 610 -18.48 9.27 -9.07
CA THR A 610 -18.26 10.69 -8.70
C THR A 610 -16.80 11.04 -8.41
N ALA A 611 -15.99 10.02 -8.08
CA ALA A 611 -14.56 10.08 -7.85
C ALA A 611 -13.93 8.73 -8.22
N ALA A 612 -12.60 8.64 -8.28
CA ALA A 612 -11.96 7.37 -8.56
C ALA A 612 -12.20 6.35 -7.43
N GLY A 613 -12.54 5.12 -7.80
CA GLY A 613 -12.76 3.99 -6.90
C GLY A 613 -11.47 3.21 -6.67
N PHE A 614 -10.57 3.71 -5.83
CA PHE A 614 -9.30 3.06 -5.51
C PHE A 614 -9.40 1.97 -4.42
N SER A 615 -10.61 1.58 -4.04
CA SER A 615 -10.86 0.41 -3.18
C SER A 615 -11.06 -0.85 -4.01
N THR A 616 -11.04 -2.00 -3.34
CA THR A 616 -11.49 -3.28 -3.91
C THR A 616 -12.99 -3.41 -3.66
N PRO A 617 -13.81 -3.81 -4.66
CA PRO A 617 -15.25 -4.01 -4.49
C PRO A 617 -15.58 -5.09 -3.44
N ALA A 618 -16.80 -5.05 -2.90
CA ALA A 618 -17.39 -6.14 -2.14
C ALA A 618 -18.63 -6.67 -2.87
N ILE A 619 -18.88 -7.98 -2.79
CA ILE A 619 -20.03 -8.64 -3.46
C ILE A 619 -20.75 -9.50 -2.44
N TYR A 620 -22.04 -9.30 -2.29
CA TYR A 620 -22.86 -9.94 -1.26
C TYR A 620 -24.30 -10.19 -1.73
N THR A 621 -25.07 -10.88 -0.92
CA THR A 621 -26.50 -11.13 -1.16
C THR A 621 -27.31 -10.74 0.06
N VAL A 622 -28.40 -10.00 -0.16
CA VAL A 622 -29.43 -9.71 0.86
C VAL A 622 -30.80 -10.05 0.27
N ASP A 623 -31.62 -10.78 1.02
CA ASP A 623 -32.96 -11.22 0.63
C ASP A 623 -32.99 -11.91 -0.75
N GLY A 624 -31.92 -12.65 -1.10
CA GLY A 624 -31.79 -13.36 -2.37
C GLY A 624 -31.42 -12.48 -3.56
N LYS A 625 -31.15 -11.18 -3.37
CA LYS A 625 -30.68 -10.25 -4.40
C LYS A 625 -29.18 -10.00 -4.23
N GLN A 626 -28.41 -10.17 -5.32
CA GLN A 626 -26.97 -9.94 -5.34
C GLN A 626 -26.64 -8.46 -5.58
N TYR A 627 -25.69 -7.95 -4.82
CA TYR A 627 -25.17 -6.59 -4.92
C TYR A 627 -23.66 -6.58 -5.14
N VAL A 628 -23.20 -5.56 -5.86
CA VAL A 628 -21.77 -5.23 -6.00
C VAL A 628 -21.57 -3.80 -5.52
N VAL A 629 -20.76 -3.60 -4.50
CA VAL A 629 -20.54 -2.29 -3.90
C VAL A 629 -19.09 -1.83 -4.05
N ILE A 630 -18.89 -0.54 -4.30
CA ILE A 630 -17.60 0.12 -4.43
C ILE A 630 -17.60 1.47 -3.69
N SER A 631 -16.49 1.80 -3.00
CA SER A 631 -16.27 3.14 -2.48
C SER A 631 -15.52 4.01 -3.48
N ALA A 632 -15.95 5.25 -3.67
CA ALA A 632 -15.39 6.22 -4.60
C ALA A 632 -14.91 7.46 -3.84
N GLY A 633 -13.63 7.46 -3.46
CA GLY A 633 -13.00 8.51 -2.67
C GLY A 633 -12.00 9.36 -3.42
N GLY A 634 -11.39 8.86 -4.48
CA GLY A 634 -10.35 9.58 -5.22
C GLY A 634 -9.14 9.93 -4.34
N GLY A 635 -8.66 11.15 -4.47
CA GLY A 635 -7.60 11.71 -3.62
C GLY A 635 -6.17 11.42 -4.09
N ARG A 636 -5.98 10.68 -5.18
CA ARG A 636 -4.68 10.44 -5.87
C ARG A 636 -4.84 10.68 -7.37
N MET A 637 -3.75 10.90 -8.08
CA MET A 637 -3.65 10.97 -9.55
C MET A 637 -4.54 12.03 -10.23
N GLY A 638 -4.98 13.08 -9.51
CA GLY A 638 -5.71 14.20 -10.06
C GLY A 638 -7.24 14.12 -10.09
N PRO A 639 -7.94 12.97 -9.98
CA PRO A 639 -9.39 12.95 -9.84
C PRO A 639 -9.86 13.73 -8.60
N PRO A 640 -11.12 14.23 -8.62
CA PRO A 640 -11.69 14.86 -7.44
C PRO A 640 -11.74 13.89 -6.25
N SER A 641 -11.63 14.45 -5.05
CA SER A 641 -11.89 13.71 -3.82
C SER A 641 -13.39 13.50 -3.63
N GLY A 642 -13.79 12.32 -3.16
CA GLY A 642 -15.17 11.91 -2.92
C GLY A 642 -15.37 11.31 -1.52
N ALA A 643 -16.60 10.88 -1.26
CA ALA A 643 -16.97 10.18 -0.02
C ALA A 643 -18.17 9.24 -0.25
N ASP A 644 -18.32 8.73 -1.46
CA ASP A 644 -19.51 8.00 -1.88
C ASP A 644 -19.28 6.48 -1.88
N TYR A 645 -20.32 5.74 -1.52
CA TYR A 645 -20.47 4.31 -1.75
C TYR A 645 -21.59 4.09 -2.77
N PHE A 646 -21.36 3.23 -3.72
CA PHE A 646 -22.30 2.87 -4.77
C PHE A 646 -22.54 1.37 -4.75
N ALA A 647 -23.80 0.95 -4.66
CA ALA A 647 -24.20 -0.44 -4.83
C ALA A 647 -25.00 -0.62 -6.10
N TYR A 648 -24.67 -1.66 -6.84
CA TYR A 648 -25.32 -2.04 -8.09
C TYR A 648 -25.94 -3.41 -7.95
N SER A 649 -27.11 -3.61 -8.57
CA SER A 649 -27.84 -4.88 -8.62
C SER A 649 -28.56 -5.02 -9.95
N LEU A 650 -29.09 -6.20 -10.24
CA LEU A 650 -30.04 -6.37 -11.32
C LEU A 650 -31.37 -5.66 -10.98
N PRO A 651 -32.13 -5.15 -11.99
CA PRO A 651 -33.48 -4.65 -11.78
C PRO A 651 -34.40 -5.71 -11.19
N ASP A 652 -35.51 -5.27 -10.55
CA ASP A 652 -36.51 -6.16 -9.93
C ASP A 652 -37.31 -6.94 -10.97
#